data_e9ccbfd3993d38cfd8cfc78e0cf94b36
#
_entry.id   e9ccbfd3993d38cfd8cfc78e0cf94b36
#
_cell.length_a   1.000
_cell.length_b   1.000
_cell.length_c   1.000
_cell.angle_alpha   90.00
_cell.angle_beta   90.00
_cell.angle_gamma   90.00
#
_symmetry.space_group_name_H-M   'P 1'
#
loop_
_entity.id
_entity.type
_entity.pdbx_description
1 polymer ?
#
loop_
_entity_poly.entity_id
_entity_poly.type
_entity_poly.pdbx_seq_one_letter_code
_entity_poly.pdbx_strand_id
1 'polypeptide(L)'
;MAFGFGNISSKSSKKVLQLESVGNILAKEKIEGDLQAVVLLSSYRSEKEVEAISKFLENKGLTSYRIVFSLKYKISSEKIKEDLKEGITAFFKANKSKFEEYIPAGIPVIAEAAALYALTEESDINYSQCIQRIFGKSNFWFSKNLNPSGNWVYPIAPFEEIFPRGFDKKPGDGYNVKLATLQIKDILSQTKARPRYPKLIKHFISSKEEFINNFYLPNKDRRNEILSWDTETDGFDFIDGKLGCITLSFDGVEGWYIPWKYVDTEKLREIFKNNYQLLANGSFDLKWLWARGVPEARIDEDIVTLGHTLDETRSATQGNSLKTLAYFYSEFGGYERALDEYKESHEVENYLEIPEEILRDYAIMDAIVCRRIFENMLKHLRYLDNKYPNEKFPENTLERYYREIRIPAENMYAKLEYRGVYVDVEKLDKVRDEINKYAQELTNKLCEDFGVSKTFNWKSSKEVGSLLKSRGWTSKELSKEGGLSTDDHQLAVWAKTHPEIKNLQKLRSTLVLTNTWVGDGTPNKGWPQYFKKHADGSVRMHPSFGSMKTDSGRTLCKRPNLQNTPTRNYGLAKNFPKMIKSCISTPDNDNYYLVTVDYAALEARLASLDSEDPVLLETFNEENADFHSRTSWVTFFKDKETEVEEIEVECNGKIYKYLGGELVNTQRGFIPAQDLTEEDTIIG
;
A
#
# COMPACT_ATOMS: atom_id res chain seq x y z
N MET A 1 -6.91 -3.17 13.19
CA MET A 1 -6.63 -2.26 14.32
C MET A 1 -5.21 -1.76 14.17
N ALA A 2 -5.07 -0.51 13.78
CA ALA A 2 -3.76 0.13 13.62
C ALA A 2 -3.30 0.61 14.99
N PHE A 3 -2.19 0.13 15.48
CA PHE A 3 -1.55 0.69 16.66
C PHE A 3 -0.81 1.97 16.23
N GLY A 4 -1.42 3.13 16.52
CA GLY A 4 -0.79 4.42 16.35
C GLY A 4 0.19 4.67 17.49
N PHE A 5 1.46 4.89 17.16
CA PHE A 5 2.44 5.41 18.10
C PHE A 5 2.33 6.94 18.12
N GLY A 6 1.81 7.48 19.22
CA GLY A 6 1.74 8.92 19.44
C GLY A 6 3.12 9.49 19.77
N ASN A 7 3.47 10.59 19.11
CA ASN A 7 4.59 11.46 19.49
C ASN A 7 4.30 12.12 20.84
N ILE A 8 5.10 11.83 21.86
CA ILE A 8 5.11 12.55 23.12
C ILE A 8 6.40 13.38 23.19
N SER A 9 6.21 14.69 23.21
CA SER A 9 7.29 15.65 23.38
C SER A 9 7.89 15.59 24.79
N SER A 10 9.19 15.61 24.87
CA SER A 10 10.08 15.38 25.97
C SER A 10 10.06 16.41 27.10
N LYS A 11 10.18 15.96 28.33
CA LYS A 11 11.13 16.53 29.29
C LYS A 11 11.94 15.39 29.91
N SER A 12 13.22 15.50 29.78
CA SER A 12 14.22 14.45 29.97
C SER A 12 14.51 14.13 31.43
N SER A 13 14.47 12.87 31.76
CA SER A 13 15.44 12.28 32.67
C SER A 13 16.01 11.05 31.95
N LYS A 14 17.30 11.08 31.61
CA LYS A 14 18.05 9.92 31.09
C LYS A 14 17.97 8.80 32.13
N LYS A 15 17.07 7.85 31.92
CA LYS A 15 17.13 6.57 32.63
C LYS A 15 18.01 5.65 31.79
N VAL A 16 19.17 5.33 32.33
CA VAL A 16 20.13 4.41 31.74
C VAL A 16 19.52 3.01 31.72
N LEU A 17 19.52 2.37 30.55
CA LEU A 17 19.18 0.97 30.39
C LEU A 17 20.22 0.14 31.16
N GLN A 18 19.84 -0.51 32.26
CA GLN A 18 20.73 -1.42 32.96
C GLN A 18 20.61 -2.81 32.33
N LEU A 19 21.60 -3.18 31.52
CA LEU A 19 21.79 -4.53 31.03
C LEU A 19 22.48 -5.34 32.15
N GLU A 20 21.76 -6.27 32.75
CA GLU A 20 22.32 -7.19 33.69
C GLU A 20 22.90 -8.40 32.98
N SER A 21 24.16 -8.73 33.25
CA SER A 21 24.79 -9.97 32.79
C SER A 21 24.04 -11.16 33.37
N VAL A 22 23.59 -12.07 32.53
CA VAL A 22 23.05 -13.36 32.97
C VAL A 22 24.22 -14.31 33.18
N GLY A 23 24.41 -14.78 34.41
CA GLY A 23 25.51 -15.70 34.76
C GLY A 23 25.49 -17.00 33.94
N ASN A 24 24.31 -17.52 33.62
CA ASN A 24 24.11 -18.65 32.73
C ASN A 24 23.25 -18.22 31.54
N ILE A 25 23.78 -18.38 30.32
CA ILE A 25 23.08 -18.11 29.05
C ILE A 25 22.09 -19.24 28.76
N LEU A 26 22.40 -20.47 29.11
CA LEU A 26 21.53 -21.62 28.89
C LEU A 26 20.34 -21.61 29.85
N ALA A 27 19.14 -21.66 29.34
CA ALA A 27 17.90 -21.76 30.09
C ALA A 27 17.44 -23.21 30.29
N LYS A 28 17.46 -24.01 29.21
CA LYS A 28 17.03 -25.40 29.21
C LYS A 28 17.65 -26.15 28.03
N GLU A 29 18.00 -27.39 28.26
CA GLU A 29 18.46 -28.30 27.21
C GLU A 29 17.70 -29.62 27.30
N LYS A 30 17.24 -30.10 26.15
CA LYS A 30 16.69 -31.43 25.96
C LYS A 30 17.28 -32.00 24.68
N ILE A 31 18.09 -33.03 24.81
CA ILE A 31 18.75 -33.68 23.67
C ILE A 31 18.36 -35.13 23.65
N GLU A 32 17.53 -35.48 22.66
CA GLU A 32 17.12 -36.86 22.34
C GLU A 32 17.62 -37.16 20.92
N GLY A 33 18.83 -37.68 20.79
CA GLY A 33 19.50 -37.88 19.52
C GLY A 33 20.27 -36.65 19.04
N ASP A 34 20.25 -36.38 17.72
CA ASP A 34 20.90 -35.20 17.15
C ASP A 34 20.16 -33.91 17.56
N LEU A 35 20.91 -32.85 17.86
CA LEU A 35 20.35 -31.53 18.15
C LEU A 35 19.61 -30.98 16.91
N GLN A 36 18.30 -30.73 17.04
CA GLN A 36 17.45 -30.27 15.94
C GLN A 36 17.41 -28.76 15.80
N ALA A 37 17.42 -28.02 16.93
CA ALA A 37 17.37 -26.55 16.90
C ALA A 37 17.93 -25.93 18.19
N VAL A 38 18.36 -24.67 18.08
CA VAL A 38 18.62 -23.76 19.18
C VAL A 38 17.53 -22.69 19.20
N VAL A 39 16.91 -22.43 20.33
CA VAL A 39 15.88 -21.40 20.51
C VAL A 39 16.45 -20.24 21.30
N LEU A 40 16.58 -19.08 20.68
CA LEU A 40 17.07 -17.87 21.30
C LEU A 40 15.93 -16.99 21.76
N LEU A 41 15.81 -16.80 23.05
CA LEU A 41 14.86 -15.88 23.65
C LEU A 41 15.46 -14.47 23.74
N SER A 42 14.66 -13.47 23.49
CA SER A 42 15.09 -12.06 23.53
C SER A 42 15.34 -11.57 24.96
N SER A 43 14.71 -12.19 25.96
CA SER A 43 14.82 -11.80 27.35
C SER A 43 14.78 -13.01 28.28
N TYR A 44 15.19 -12.77 29.54
CA TYR A 44 15.08 -13.77 30.62
C TYR A 44 13.63 -14.20 30.82
N ARG A 45 13.42 -15.52 30.99
CA ARG A 45 12.13 -16.13 31.31
C ARG A 45 12.20 -16.90 32.62
N SER A 46 11.10 -16.90 33.37
CA SER A 46 10.97 -17.76 34.54
C SER A 46 10.95 -19.25 34.15
N GLU A 47 11.24 -20.14 35.08
CA GLU A 47 11.20 -21.58 34.83
C GLU A 47 9.83 -22.04 34.29
N LYS A 48 8.73 -21.48 34.82
CA LYS A 48 7.38 -21.80 34.33
C LYS A 48 7.15 -21.39 32.88
N GLU A 49 7.66 -20.25 32.47
CA GLU A 49 7.57 -19.76 31.08
C GLU A 49 8.42 -20.62 30.15
N VAL A 50 9.65 -20.94 30.55
CA VAL A 50 10.52 -21.87 29.81
C VAL A 50 9.88 -23.25 29.65
N GLU A 51 9.22 -23.76 30.72
CA GLU A 51 8.51 -25.02 30.66
C GLU A 51 7.32 -25.00 29.69
N ALA A 52 6.55 -23.88 29.66
CA ALA A 52 5.47 -23.69 28.69
C ALA A 52 5.96 -23.64 27.26
N ILE A 53 7.07 -22.92 27.00
CA ILE A 53 7.73 -22.86 25.70
C ILE A 53 8.19 -24.26 25.29
N SER A 54 8.84 -25.00 26.19
CA SER A 54 9.29 -26.38 25.96
C SER A 54 8.14 -27.29 25.51
N LYS A 55 7.06 -27.29 26.27
CA LYS A 55 5.85 -28.06 25.92
C LYS A 55 5.27 -27.67 24.57
N PHE A 56 5.29 -26.38 24.21
CA PHE A 56 4.86 -25.92 22.90
C PHE A 56 5.73 -26.50 21.80
N LEU A 57 7.06 -26.44 21.93
CA LEU A 57 8.02 -26.98 20.95
C LEU A 57 7.84 -28.49 20.77
N GLU A 58 7.76 -29.23 21.88
CA GLU A 58 7.54 -30.67 21.90
C GLU A 58 6.22 -31.09 21.24
N ASN A 59 5.15 -30.37 21.51
CA ASN A 59 3.84 -30.59 20.88
C ASN A 59 3.85 -30.33 19.35
N LYS A 60 4.87 -29.63 18.85
CA LYS A 60 5.09 -29.40 17.43
C LYS A 60 6.11 -30.39 16.80
N GLY A 61 6.62 -31.32 17.61
CA GLY A 61 7.53 -32.37 17.17
C GLY A 61 9.03 -32.06 17.34
N LEU A 62 9.37 -30.93 17.94
CA LEU A 62 10.77 -30.60 18.23
C LEU A 62 11.16 -31.26 19.57
N THR A 63 11.89 -32.37 19.49
CA THR A 63 12.20 -33.20 20.67
C THR A 63 13.63 -33.03 21.19
N SER A 64 14.54 -32.45 20.36
CA SER A 64 15.93 -32.23 20.70
C SER A 64 16.32 -30.78 20.43
N TYR A 65 16.44 -29.99 21.50
CA TYR A 65 16.63 -28.54 21.39
C TYR A 65 17.39 -27.94 22.58
N ARG A 66 17.94 -26.73 22.39
CA ARG A 66 18.47 -25.86 23.45
C ARG A 66 17.68 -24.57 23.48
N ILE A 67 17.22 -24.13 24.65
CA ILE A 67 16.64 -22.80 24.87
C ILE A 67 17.72 -21.93 25.54
N VAL A 68 18.05 -20.82 24.90
CA VAL A 68 19.13 -19.93 25.31
C VAL A 68 18.59 -18.52 25.45
N PHE A 69 18.94 -17.81 26.51
CA PHE A 69 18.65 -16.39 26.63
C PHE A 69 19.67 -15.58 25.85
N SER A 70 19.20 -14.57 25.12
CA SER A 70 20.10 -13.60 24.51
C SER A 70 20.46 -12.46 25.46
N LEU A 71 19.49 -12.01 26.27
CA LEU A 71 19.63 -10.88 27.18
C LEU A 71 18.73 -11.02 28.41
N LYS A 72 19.19 -10.41 29.53
CA LYS A 72 18.33 -10.03 30.63
C LYS A 72 18.29 -8.52 30.72
N TYR A 73 17.13 -7.90 30.52
CA TYR A 73 16.98 -6.46 30.67
C TYR A 73 15.72 -6.10 31.45
N LYS A 74 15.82 -5.03 32.24
CA LYS A 74 14.65 -4.37 32.82
C LYS A 74 14.28 -3.18 31.96
N ILE A 75 13.11 -3.21 31.38
CA ILE A 75 12.55 -2.07 30.66
C ILE A 75 11.88 -1.14 31.68
N SER A 76 12.43 0.06 31.87
CA SER A 76 11.69 1.14 32.51
C SER A 76 11.32 2.16 31.43
N SER A 77 10.05 2.18 31.10
CA SER A 77 9.30 3.03 30.15
C SER A 77 10.03 4.18 29.41
N GLU A 78 9.78 4.27 28.13
CA GLU A 78 9.68 5.44 27.22
C GLU A 78 10.79 5.78 26.21
N LYS A 79 11.98 5.14 26.20
CA LYS A 79 12.97 5.34 25.12
C LYS A 79 13.58 4.02 24.63
N ILE A 80 12.74 3.13 24.17
CA ILE A 80 13.14 1.71 24.02
C ILE A 80 13.92 1.42 22.72
N LYS A 81 13.80 2.21 21.65
CA LYS A 81 14.29 1.76 20.35
C LYS A 81 15.81 1.98 20.14
N GLU A 82 16.34 3.15 20.40
CA GLU A 82 17.76 3.44 20.15
C GLU A 82 18.67 2.89 21.25
N ASP A 83 18.30 3.09 22.53
CA ASP A 83 19.08 2.59 23.66
C ASP A 83 19.13 1.06 23.72
N LEU A 84 18.07 0.38 23.28
CA LEU A 84 18.00 -1.08 23.19
C LEU A 84 18.94 -1.63 22.11
N LYS A 85 19.01 -0.97 20.98
CA LYS A 85 19.83 -1.28 19.82
C LYS A 85 21.32 -1.28 20.19
N GLU A 86 21.80 -0.17 20.78
CA GLU A 86 23.19 -0.04 21.24
C GLU A 86 23.53 -1.07 22.33
N GLY A 87 22.63 -1.26 23.29
CA GLY A 87 22.82 -2.20 24.38
C GLY A 87 22.88 -3.66 23.93
N ILE A 88 22.02 -4.07 23.00
CA ILE A 88 22.01 -5.42 22.41
C ILE A 88 23.30 -5.66 21.63
N THR A 89 23.72 -4.71 20.79
CA THR A 89 24.96 -4.84 20.00
C THR A 89 26.18 -4.94 20.89
N ALA A 90 26.27 -4.10 21.93
CA ALA A 90 27.37 -4.15 22.89
C ALA A 90 27.41 -5.48 23.68
N PHE A 91 26.26 -5.96 24.15
CA PHE A 91 26.15 -7.24 24.84
C PHE A 91 26.54 -8.41 23.93
N PHE A 92 26.08 -8.43 22.69
CA PHE A 92 26.41 -9.49 21.74
C PHE A 92 27.90 -9.50 21.43
N LYS A 93 28.53 -8.34 21.15
CA LYS A 93 29.97 -8.21 20.93
C LYS A 93 30.77 -8.74 22.12
N ALA A 94 30.35 -8.41 23.34
CA ALA A 94 31.00 -8.85 24.56
C ALA A 94 30.87 -10.35 24.87
N ASN A 95 29.80 -11.00 24.37
CA ASN A 95 29.45 -12.38 24.68
C ASN A 95 29.44 -13.30 23.45
N LYS A 96 29.91 -12.87 22.31
CA LYS A 96 29.88 -13.62 21.05
C LYS A 96 30.39 -15.05 21.16
N SER A 97 31.55 -15.24 21.76
CA SER A 97 32.14 -16.56 21.96
C SER A 97 31.26 -17.50 22.81
N LYS A 98 30.56 -16.96 23.79
CA LYS A 98 29.63 -17.74 24.62
C LYS A 98 28.40 -18.20 23.86
N PHE A 99 27.85 -17.36 22.94
CA PHE A 99 26.75 -17.79 22.08
C PHE A 99 27.20 -18.85 21.10
N GLU A 100 28.38 -18.77 20.53
CA GLU A 100 28.98 -19.76 19.64
C GLU A 100 29.05 -21.15 20.28
N GLU A 101 29.29 -21.26 21.58
CA GLU A 101 29.30 -22.52 22.32
C GLU A 101 27.92 -23.20 22.36
N TYR A 102 26.83 -22.39 22.38
CA TYR A 102 25.45 -22.90 22.42
C TYR A 102 24.85 -23.10 21.05
N ILE A 103 25.40 -22.54 19.98
CA ILE A 103 24.92 -22.60 18.61
C ILE A 103 25.92 -23.33 17.72
N PRO A 104 25.88 -24.68 17.67
CA PRO A 104 26.77 -25.43 16.82
C PRO A 104 26.57 -25.13 15.34
N ALA A 105 27.64 -25.20 14.55
CA ALA A 105 27.59 -24.97 13.11
C ALA A 105 26.58 -25.89 12.42
N GLY A 106 25.73 -25.28 11.56
CA GLY A 106 24.74 -26.00 10.76
C GLY A 106 23.44 -26.35 11.49
N ILE A 107 23.31 -26.05 12.78
CA ILE A 107 22.05 -26.26 13.52
C ILE A 107 21.10 -25.09 13.31
N PRO A 108 19.81 -25.32 12.99
CA PRO A 108 18.81 -24.28 12.89
C PRO A 108 18.63 -23.48 14.20
N VAL A 109 18.42 -22.17 14.08
CA VAL A 109 18.19 -21.28 15.22
C VAL A 109 16.81 -20.65 15.09
N ILE A 110 15.97 -20.84 16.07
CA ILE A 110 14.70 -20.12 16.23
C ILE A 110 14.99 -18.91 17.12
N ALA A 111 14.77 -17.69 16.65
CA ALA A 111 15.13 -16.49 17.39
C ALA A 111 13.95 -15.51 17.52
N GLU A 112 13.66 -15.05 18.73
CA GLU A 112 12.83 -13.88 18.94
C GLU A 112 13.50 -12.64 18.34
N ALA A 113 12.71 -11.64 17.89
CA ALA A 113 13.22 -10.50 17.13
C ALA A 113 14.39 -9.77 17.77
N ALA A 114 14.35 -9.51 19.09
CA ALA A 114 15.45 -8.86 19.79
C ALA A 114 16.72 -9.74 19.87
N ALA A 115 16.55 -11.08 19.96
CA ALA A 115 17.67 -12.02 19.90
C ALA A 115 18.30 -12.09 18.51
N LEU A 116 17.51 -11.81 17.48
CA LEU A 116 17.99 -11.76 16.12
C LEU A 116 19.04 -10.65 15.92
N TYR A 117 18.85 -9.48 16.52
CA TYR A 117 19.84 -8.41 16.53
C TYR A 117 21.20 -8.88 17.11
N ALA A 118 21.14 -9.72 18.14
CA ALA A 118 22.34 -10.28 18.75
C ALA A 118 23.13 -11.20 17.80
N LEU A 119 22.43 -11.91 16.89
CA LEU A 119 23.05 -12.79 15.91
C LEU A 119 23.57 -12.07 14.68
N THR A 120 22.88 -11.02 14.28
CA THR A 120 23.11 -10.39 12.99
C THR A 120 24.04 -9.19 13.06
N GLU A 121 24.32 -8.64 14.25
CA GLU A 121 25.00 -7.35 14.45
C GLU A 121 24.34 -6.20 13.67
N GLU A 122 23.14 -6.41 13.14
CA GLU A 122 22.40 -5.48 12.30
C GLU A 122 21.41 -4.72 13.14
N SER A 123 21.63 -3.43 13.18
CA SER A 123 20.82 -2.50 13.95
C SER A 123 19.43 -2.24 13.36
N ASP A 124 19.17 -2.62 12.12
CA ASP A 124 18.02 -2.15 11.32
C ASP A 124 17.02 -3.22 10.92
N ILE A 125 17.17 -4.45 11.41
CA ILE A 125 16.18 -5.48 11.15
C ILE A 125 14.92 -5.18 11.97
N ASN A 126 13.93 -4.60 11.31
CA ASN A 126 12.59 -4.43 11.89
C ASN A 126 11.95 -5.80 12.11
N TYR A 127 11.40 -6.01 13.32
CA TYR A 127 10.68 -7.24 13.67
C TYR A 127 9.61 -7.61 12.62
N SER A 128 8.83 -6.64 12.16
CA SER A 128 7.84 -6.85 11.10
C SER A 128 8.47 -7.37 9.81
N GLN A 129 9.63 -6.85 9.42
CA GLN A 129 10.36 -7.33 8.24
C GLN A 129 10.90 -8.75 8.45
N CYS A 130 11.36 -9.08 9.65
CA CYS A 130 11.80 -10.44 9.98
C CYS A 130 10.67 -11.46 9.88
N ILE A 131 9.49 -11.14 10.39
CA ILE A 131 8.30 -12.01 10.27
C ILE A 131 7.83 -12.10 8.83
N GLN A 132 7.85 -11.01 8.09
CA GLN A 132 7.52 -10.97 6.68
C GLN A 132 8.39 -11.89 5.82
N ARG A 133 9.66 -12.00 6.19
CA ARG A 133 10.65 -12.86 5.52
C ARG A 133 10.32 -14.34 5.57
N ILE A 134 9.41 -14.77 6.44
CA ILE A 134 9.14 -16.18 6.75
C ILE A 134 7.89 -16.71 6.05
N PHE A 135 7.04 -15.84 5.51
CA PHE A 135 5.85 -16.26 4.79
C PHE A 135 6.16 -16.93 3.47
N GLY A 136 6.00 -18.22 3.44
CA GLY A 136 5.93 -19.03 2.22
C GLY A 136 7.16 -19.83 1.88
N LYS A 137 8.35 -19.56 2.39
CA LYS A 137 9.51 -20.49 2.33
C LYS A 137 10.58 -20.16 3.38
N SER A 138 10.87 -21.11 4.05
CA SER A 138 11.80 -21.67 4.95
C SER A 138 13.28 -21.38 4.76
N ASN A 139 13.76 -20.51 3.96
CA ASN A 139 15.17 -20.46 3.65
C ASN A 139 15.77 -19.08 3.92
N PHE A 140 15.85 -18.74 5.21
CA PHE A 140 16.54 -17.53 5.60
C PHE A 140 18.02 -17.81 5.84
N TRP A 141 18.84 -17.44 4.88
CA TRP A 141 20.28 -17.37 5.03
C TRP A 141 20.68 -15.99 5.53
N PHE A 142 21.24 -15.92 6.71
CA PHE A 142 22.07 -14.78 7.03
C PHE A 142 23.43 -14.93 6.34
N SER A 143 23.93 -13.85 5.75
CA SER A 143 25.24 -13.86 5.09
C SER A 143 26.33 -14.34 6.04
N LYS A 144 27.45 -14.79 5.51
CA LYS A 144 28.62 -15.19 6.33
C LYS A 144 29.05 -14.09 7.32
N ASN A 145 28.79 -12.84 7.01
CA ASN A 145 29.12 -11.70 7.87
C ASN A 145 28.22 -11.63 9.13
N LEU A 146 27.01 -12.16 9.04
CA LEU A 146 26.03 -12.13 10.11
C LEU A 146 26.07 -13.38 10.98
N ASN A 147 26.41 -14.51 10.40
CA ASN A 147 26.57 -15.78 11.08
C ASN A 147 27.71 -16.58 10.44
N PRO A 148 28.94 -16.45 10.94
CA PRO A 148 30.12 -17.15 10.42
C PRO A 148 29.95 -18.67 10.37
N SER A 149 29.19 -19.25 11.31
CA SER A 149 28.91 -20.68 11.38
C SER A 149 27.97 -21.18 10.28
N GLY A 150 27.28 -20.25 9.61
CA GLY A 150 26.34 -20.55 8.52
C GLY A 150 25.10 -21.33 8.98
N ASN A 151 24.54 -20.94 10.11
CA ASN A 151 23.32 -21.54 10.63
C ASN A 151 22.07 -20.93 9.98
N TRP A 152 21.03 -21.71 9.83
CA TRP A 152 19.71 -21.24 9.45
C TRP A 152 19.05 -20.54 10.63
N VAL A 153 18.52 -19.34 10.44
CA VAL A 153 17.83 -18.60 11.49
C VAL A 153 16.36 -18.40 11.09
N TYR A 154 15.49 -18.76 12.02
CA TYR A 154 14.03 -18.67 11.90
C TYR A 154 13.54 -17.62 12.91
N PRO A 155 13.28 -16.39 12.48
CA PRO A 155 12.71 -15.37 13.35
C PRO A 155 11.30 -15.78 13.78
N ILE A 156 11.00 -15.65 15.05
CA ILE A 156 9.69 -15.96 15.65
C ILE A 156 9.15 -14.75 16.40
N ALA A 157 7.83 -14.63 16.47
CA ALA A 157 7.18 -13.65 17.33
C ALA A 157 7.59 -13.89 18.81
N PRO A 158 7.63 -12.83 19.64
CA PRO A 158 7.82 -13.01 21.07
C PRO A 158 6.83 -14.05 21.61
N PHE A 159 7.30 -14.93 22.49
CA PHE A 159 6.45 -16.00 22.99
C PHE A 159 5.23 -15.50 23.75
N GLU A 160 5.22 -14.26 24.22
CA GLU A 160 4.02 -13.59 24.75
C GLU A 160 2.89 -13.49 23.74
N GLU A 161 3.21 -13.33 22.46
CA GLU A 161 2.21 -13.29 21.38
C GLU A 161 1.73 -14.70 20.99
N ILE A 162 2.55 -15.73 21.27
CA ILE A 162 2.16 -17.14 21.14
C ILE A 162 1.27 -17.56 22.30
N PHE A 163 1.50 -16.99 23.48
CA PHE A 163 0.71 -17.20 24.70
C PHE A 163 -0.04 -15.94 25.14
N PRO A 164 -1.00 -15.41 24.34
CA PRO A 164 -1.63 -14.11 24.59
C PRO A 164 -2.50 -14.06 25.85
N ARG A 165 -2.81 -15.21 26.45
CA ARG A 165 -3.56 -15.33 27.70
C ARG A 165 -2.69 -15.68 28.90
N GLY A 166 -1.36 -15.67 28.71
CA GLY A 166 -0.36 -16.06 29.70
C GLY A 166 0.19 -17.48 29.49
N PHE A 167 1.40 -17.69 29.98
CA PHE A 167 2.13 -18.96 29.80
C PHE A 167 1.53 -20.14 30.55
N ASP A 168 0.65 -19.89 31.50
CA ASP A 168 -0.15 -20.90 32.23
C ASP A 168 -1.37 -21.42 31.43
N LYS A 169 -1.65 -20.82 30.29
CA LYS A 169 -2.74 -21.16 29.39
C LYS A 169 -2.25 -21.86 28.12
N LYS A 170 -3.18 -22.41 27.36
CA LYS A 170 -2.87 -22.96 26.05
C LYS A 170 -2.37 -21.84 25.10
N PRO A 171 -1.43 -22.17 24.18
CA PRO A 171 -1.09 -21.26 23.10
C PRO A 171 -2.34 -20.78 22.36
N GLY A 172 -2.30 -19.57 21.81
CA GLY A 172 -3.34 -19.06 20.95
C GLY A 172 -3.49 -19.88 19.67
N ASP A 173 -4.50 -19.57 18.89
CA ASP A 173 -4.76 -20.16 17.55
C ASP A 173 -4.49 -19.18 16.42
N GLY A 174 -3.99 -18.00 16.77
CA GLY A 174 -3.72 -16.90 15.86
C GLY A 174 -2.54 -17.16 14.90
N TYR A 175 -2.31 -16.15 14.08
CA TYR A 175 -1.30 -16.11 13.05
C TYR A 175 0.11 -16.50 13.52
N ASN A 176 0.60 -15.91 14.61
CA ASN A 176 1.95 -16.16 15.14
C ASN A 176 2.17 -17.62 15.55
N VAL A 177 1.14 -18.29 16.07
CA VAL A 177 1.19 -19.72 16.40
C VAL A 177 1.25 -20.60 15.15
N LYS A 178 0.47 -20.25 14.13
CA LYS A 178 0.49 -20.96 12.83
C LYS A 178 1.86 -20.81 12.17
N LEU A 179 2.42 -19.62 12.20
CA LEU A 179 3.73 -19.32 11.65
C LEU A 179 4.84 -20.11 12.37
N ALA A 180 4.89 -20.03 13.69
CA ALA A 180 5.84 -20.81 14.50
C ALA A 180 5.73 -22.32 14.22
N THR A 181 4.51 -22.81 14.04
CA THR A 181 4.26 -24.22 13.69
C THR A 181 4.84 -24.58 12.31
N LEU A 182 4.67 -23.70 11.31
CA LEU A 182 5.22 -23.91 9.98
C LEU A 182 6.75 -23.90 9.99
N GLN A 183 7.36 -22.98 10.74
CA GLN A 183 8.80 -22.91 10.90
C GLN A 183 9.38 -24.17 11.54
N ILE A 184 8.76 -24.67 12.60
CA ILE A 184 9.18 -25.91 13.27
C ILE A 184 9.05 -27.11 12.32
N LYS A 185 7.95 -27.20 11.58
CA LYS A 185 7.78 -28.23 10.55
C LYS A 185 8.87 -28.18 9.49
N ASP A 186 9.25 -26.99 9.08
CA ASP A 186 10.31 -26.81 8.10
C ASP A 186 11.67 -27.25 8.65
N ILE A 187 12.00 -26.87 9.87
CA ILE A 187 13.21 -27.35 10.57
C ILE A 187 13.26 -28.87 10.61
N LEU A 188 12.13 -29.52 10.90
CA LEU A 188 12.04 -30.98 11.00
C LEU A 188 12.11 -31.67 9.64
N SER A 189 11.69 -31.02 8.57
CA SER A 189 11.65 -31.59 7.21
C SER A 189 12.97 -31.41 6.45
N GLN A 190 13.87 -30.57 6.90
CA GLN A 190 15.08 -30.28 6.15
C GLN A 190 16.10 -31.42 6.20
N THR A 191 16.43 -31.88 5.01
CA THR A 191 17.68 -32.61 4.77
C THR A 191 18.85 -31.63 4.88
N LYS A 192 19.95 -32.04 5.51
CA LYS A 192 21.16 -31.25 5.85
C LYS A 192 21.88 -30.56 4.68
N ALA A 193 21.31 -30.53 3.47
CA ALA A 193 21.94 -29.95 2.29
C ALA A 193 21.56 -28.48 2.12
N ARG A 194 22.57 -27.60 2.16
CA ARG A 194 22.41 -26.17 1.84
C ARG A 194 22.02 -26.02 0.36
N PRO A 195 21.02 -25.20 0.01
CA PRO A 195 20.77 -24.87 -1.38
C PRO A 195 22.04 -24.22 -1.96
N ARG A 196 22.47 -24.69 -3.12
CA ARG A 196 23.54 -24.06 -3.89
C ARG A 196 22.89 -23.05 -4.83
N TYR A 197 23.10 -21.76 -4.58
CA TYR A 197 22.67 -20.72 -5.49
C TYR A 197 23.75 -20.47 -6.55
N PRO A 198 23.39 -20.23 -7.82
CA PRO A 198 24.34 -19.91 -8.85
C PRO A 198 25.06 -18.62 -8.52
N LYS A 199 26.34 -18.55 -8.86
CA LYS A 199 27.11 -17.31 -8.77
C LYS A 199 26.55 -16.30 -9.76
N LEU A 200 26.19 -15.11 -9.28
CA LEU A 200 25.68 -14.05 -10.16
C LEU A 200 26.79 -13.52 -11.08
N ILE A 201 26.40 -13.20 -12.30
CA ILE A 201 27.23 -12.57 -13.33
C ILE A 201 26.67 -11.19 -13.58
N LYS A 202 27.44 -10.16 -13.30
CA LYS A 202 27.05 -8.76 -13.45
C LYS A 202 27.91 -8.09 -14.52
N HIS A 203 27.26 -7.52 -15.54
CA HIS A 203 27.90 -6.79 -16.61
C HIS A 203 27.61 -5.30 -16.46
N PHE A 204 28.66 -4.49 -16.45
CA PHE A 204 28.57 -3.04 -16.36
C PHE A 204 29.04 -2.45 -17.69
N ILE A 205 28.10 -1.87 -18.45
CA ILE A 205 28.37 -1.32 -19.77
C ILE A 205 28.87 0.11 -19.63
N SER A 206 30.05 0.39 -20.17
CA SER A 206 30.74 1.69 -20.06
C SER A 206 30.86 2.46 -21.37
N SER A 207 30.42 1.87 -22.50
CA SER A 207 30.44 2.51 -23.82
C SER A 207 29.34 1.97 -24.74
N LYS A 208 29.06 2.69 -25.83
CA LYS A 208 28.17 2.22 -26.91
C LYS A 208 28.71 0.95 -27.59
N GLU A 209 30.01 0.84 -27.71
CA GLU A 209 30.65 -0.34 -28.28
C GLU A 209 30.44 -1.57 -27.39
N GLU A 210 30.59 -1.42 -26.09
CA GLU A 210 30.29 -2.49 -25.13
C GLU A 210 28.81 -2.84 -25.11
N PHE A 211 27.89 -1.88 -25.23
CA PHE A 211 26.47 -2.16 -25.40
C PHE A 211 26.23 -3.09 -26.59
N ILE A 212 26.87 -2.82 -27.72
CA ILE A 212 26.74 -3.65 -28.93
C ILE A 212 27.36 -5.04 -28.71
N ASN A 213 28.60 -5.09 -28.25
CA ASN A 213 29.37 -6.33 -28.21
C ASN A 213 29.00 -7.23 -27.03
N ASN A 214 28.72 -6.66 -25.86
CA ASN A 214 28.52 -7.41 -24.62
C ASN A 214 27.05 -7.59 -24.23
N PHE A 215 26.14 -6.78 -24.80
CA PHE A 215 24.71 -6.94 -24.56
C PHE A 215 23.94 -7.30 -25.85
N TYR A 216 23.97 -6.45 -26.88
CA TYR A 216 23.11 -6.65 -28.05
C TYR A 216 23.47 -7.92 -28.85
N LEU A 217 24.71 -8.06 -29.32
CA LEU A 217 25.11 -9.18 -30.18
C LEU A 217 24.90 -10.55 -29.51
N PRO A 218 25.20 -10.76 -28.23
CA PRO A 218 24.92 -12.03 -27.57
C PRO A 218 23.43 -12.33 -27.41
N ASN A 219 22.56 -11.31 -27.37
CA ASN A 219 21.14 -11.48 -27.06
C ASN A 219 20.19 -11.22 -28.25
N LYS A 220 20.67 -10.69 -29.39
CA LYS A 220 19.82 -10.31 -30.53
C LYS A 220 18.99 -11.45 -31.13
N ASP A 221 19.44 -12.68 -30.99
CA ASP A 221 18.80 -13.89 -31.54
C ASP A 221 17.87 -14.58 -30.52
N ARG A 222 17.77 -14.08 -29.29
CA ARG A 222 16.81 -14.58 -28.31
C ARG A 222 15.39 -14.23 -28.72
N ARG A 223 14.49 -15.20 -28.62
CA ARG A 223 13.08 -15.07 -29.03
C ARG A 223 12.17 -15.76 -28.01
N ASN A 224 11.06 -15.11 -27.68
CA ASN A 224 10.03 -15.67 -26.80
C ASN A 224 10.55 -16.04 -25.39
N GLU A 225 11.65 -15.40 -24.96
CA GLU A 225 12.18 -15.54 -23.62
C GLU A 225 11.62 -14.45 -22.71
N ILE A 226 11.61 -14.68 -21.40
CA ILE A 226 11.21 -13.67 -20.42
C ILE A 226 12.42 -12.81 -20.09
N LEU A 227 12.32 -11.54 -20.42
CA LEU A 227 13.30 -10.51 -20.12
C LEU A 227 12.78 -9.62 -18.99
N SER A 228 13.40 -9.71 -17.84
CA SER A 228 13.18 -8.76 -16.76
C SER A 228 14.00 -7.50 -17.01
N TRP A 229 13.39 -6.33 -16.75
CA TRP A 229 14.10 -5.05 -16.85
C TRP A 229 13.52 -4.02 -15.89
N ASP A 230 14.34 -3.02 -15.54
CA ASP A 230 14.04 -1.94 -14.63
C ASP A 230 14.78 -0.67 -15.02
N THR A 231 14.33 0.50 -14.56
CA THR A 231 14.96 1.80 -14.87
C THR A 231 15.22 2.62 -13.62
N GLU A 232 16.37 3.34 -13.58
CA GLU A 232 16.67 4.32 -12.56
C GLU A 232 16.58 5.74 -13.13
N THR A 233 15.89 6.62 -12.40
CA THR A 233 15.51 7.96 -12.86
C THR A 233 15.77 9.01 -11.79
N ASP A 234 15.74 10.30 -12.16
CA ASP A 234 15.86 11.41 -11.21
C ASP A 234 14.56 11.74 -10.46
N GLY A 235 13.48 11.00 -10.73
CA GLY A 235 12.20 11.23 -10.06
C GLY A 235 10.99 10.68 -10.81
N PHE A 236 9.89 11.44 -10.83
CA PHE A 236 8.63 10.99 -11.42
C PHE A 236 8.30 11.66 -12.76
N ASP A 237 9.10 12.63 -13.19
CA ASP A 237 8.83 13.42 -14.37
C ASP A 237 9.45 12.80 -15.63
N PHE A 238 8.74 11.87 -16.23
CA PHE A 238 9.20 11.17 -17.42
C PHE A 238 9.29 12.06 -18.68
N ILE A 239 8.72 13.28 -18.65
CA ILE A 239 8.74 14.23 -19.77
C ILE A 239 10.07 14.99 -19.78
N ASP A 240 10.34 15.73 -18.68
CA ASP A 240 11.49 16.63 -18.57
C ASP A 240 12.64 16.04 -17.75
N GLY A 241 12.39 14.99 -16.97
CA GLY A 241 13.36 14.33 -16.09
C GLY A 241 14.43 13.53 -16.83
N LYS A 242 15.38 12.99 -16.10
CA LYS A 242 16.52 12.21 -16.63
C LYS A 242 16.34 10.73 -16.37
N LEU A 243 16.49 9.94 -17.42
CA LEU A 243 16.66 8.50 -17.35
C LEU A 243 18.15 8.18 -17.21
N GLY A 244 18.53 7.59 -16.06
CA GLY A 244 19.92 7.31 -15.71
C GLY A 244 20.45 6.03 -16.36
N CYS A 245 19.73 4.93 -16.16
CA CYS A 245 20.12 3.63 -16.70
C CYS A 245 18.91 2.73 -16.96
N ILE A 246 19.17 1.64 -17.67
CA ILE A 246 18.31 0.47 -17.74
C ILE A 246 19.08 -0.76 -17.28
N THR A 247 18.42 -1.66 -16.56
CA THR A 247 18.97 -2.95 -16.17
C THR A 247 18.13 -4.09 -16.72
N LEU A 248 18.77 -5.19 -17.07
CA LEU A 248 18.12 -6.32 -17.75
C LEU A 248 18.65 -7.66 -17.22
N SER A 249 17.79 -8.68 -17.24
CA SER A 249 18.16 -10.08 -16.96
C SER A 249 17.21 -11.05 -17.65
N PHE A 250 17.75 -12.09 -18.33
CA PHE A 250 16.94 -13.13 -18.96
C PHE A 250 16.68 -14.33 -18.03
N ASP A 251 17.59 -14.63 -17.13
CA ASP A 251 17.60 -15.90 -16.39
C ASP A 251 17.59 -15.74 -14.86
N GLY A 252 17.71 -14.49 -14.35
CA GLY A 252 17.82 -14.23 -12.93
C GLY A 252 19.16 -14.65 -12.30
N VAL A 253 20.20 -14.81 -13.13
CA VAL A 253 21.58 -15.13 -12.74
C VAL A 253 22.55 -14.14 -13.36
N GLU A 254 22.36 -13.85 -14.63
CA GLU A 254 23.13 -12.90 -15.40
C GLU A 254 22.33 -11.61 -15.58
N GLY A 255 22.98 -10.46 -15.35
CA GLY A 255 22.35 -9.15 -15.49
C GLY A 255 23.26 -8.11 -16.09
N TRP A 256 22.65 -7.12 -16.73
CA TRP A 256 23.31 -5.99 -17.37
C TRP A 256 22.84 -4.68 -16.76
N TYR A 257 23.81 -3.81 -16.40
CA TYR A 257 23.59 -2.41 -16.07
C TYR A 257 24.06 -1.56 -17.23
N ILE A 258 23.18 -0.78 -17.83
CA ILE A 258 23.46 0.00 -19.02
C ILE A 258 23.08 1.46 -18.77
N PRO A 259 24.03 2.38 -18.53
CA PRO A 259 23.75 3.81 -18.52
C PRO A 259 23.02 4.24 -19.78
N TRP A 260 21.93 5.00 -19.64
CA TRP A 260 21.06 5.34 -20.78
C TRP A 260 21.78 6.00 -21.93
N LYS A 261 22.81 6.82 -21.65
CA LYS A 261 23.66 7.49 -22.66
C LYS A 261 24.38 6.53 -23.62
N TYR A 262 24.49 5.25 -23.28
CA TYR A 262 25.13 4.21 -24.10
C TYR A 262 24.13 3.30 -24.82
N VAL A 263 22.84 3.44 -24.52
CA VAL A 263 21.79 2.63 -25.15
C VAL A 263 21.62 3.04 -26.62
N ASP A 264 21.63 2.05 -27.52
CA ASP A 264 21.12 2.17 -28.87
C ASP A 264 19.65 1.76 -28.87
N THR A 265 18.76 2.73 -28.98
CA THR A 265 17.32 2.52 -28.83
C THR A 265 16.75 1.59 -29.90
N GLU A 266 17.24 1.61 -31.15
CA GLU A 266 16.73 0.71 -32.19
C GLU A 266 17.06 -0.75 -31.87
N LYS A 267 18.27 -1.02 -31.38
CA LYS A 267 18.67 -2.35 -30.97
C LYS A 267 17.95 -2.83 -29.71
N LEU A 268 17.70 -1.95 -28.76
CA LEU A 268 16.89 -2.27 -27.60
C LEU A 268 15.44 -2.60 -27.98
N ARG A 269 14.85 -1.84 -28.91
CA ARG A 269 13.51 -2.09 -29.47
C ARG A 269 13.43 -3.47 -30.12
N GLU A 270 14.45 -3.90 -30.85
CA GLU A 270 14.53 -5.23 -31.45
C GLU A 270 14.48 -6.35 -30.37
N ILE A 271 15.26 -6.20 -29.31
CA ILE A 271 15.25 -7.13 -28.17
C ILE A 271 13.85 -7.19 -27.52
N PHE A 272 13.25 -6.03 -27.25
CA PHE A 272 11.94 -5.92 -26.62
C PHE A 272 10.80 -6.48 -27.47
N LYS A 273 10.84 -6.25 -28.77
CA LYS A 273 9.86 -6.78 -29.72
C LYS A 273 9.83 -8.30 -29.72
N ASN A 274 10.98 -8.93 -29.57
CA ASN A 274 11.16 -10.37 -29.74
C ASN A 274 10.96 -11.18 -28.45
N ASN A 275 10.86 -10.53 -27.27
CA ASN A 275 10.83 -11.21 -25.99
C ASN A 275 9.67 -10.71 -25.11
N TYR A 276 9.23 -11.56 -24.16
CA TYR A 276 8.25 -11.19 -23.16
C TYR A 276 8.89 -10.34 -22.08
N GLN A 277 8.22 -9.27 -21.67
CA GLN A 277 8.75 -8.28 -20.75
C GLN A 277 8.18 -8.44 -19.36
N LEU A 278 9.04 -8.60 -18.37
CA LEU A 278 8.74 -8.78 -16.97
C LEU A 278 9.23 -7.57 -16.16
N LEU A 279 8.36 -6.97 -15.38
CA LEU A 279 8.65 -5.76 -14.62
C LEU A 279 8.18 -5.87 -13.14
N ALA A 280 8.58 -4.87 -12.38
CA ALA A 280 8.12 -4.65 -11.02
C ALA A 280 7.43 -3.28 -10.91
N ASN A 281 6.11 -3.21 -11.00
CA ASN A 281 5.34 -1.97 -11.10
C ASN A 281 5.64 -1.21 -12.40
N GLY A 282 5.64 -1.94 -13.51
CA GLY A 282 6.13 -1.51 -14.82
C GLY A 282 5.41 -0.30 -15.42
N SER A 283 4.23 0.09 -14.93
CA SER A 283 3.55 1.31 -15.38
C SER A 283 4.42 2.57 -15.19
N PHE A 284 5.34 2.55 -14.23
CA PHE A 284 6.31 3.62 -14.03
C PHE A 284 7.34 3.65 -15.17
N ASP A 285 7.99 2.53 -15.42
CA ASP A 285 9.13 2.39 -16.34
C ASP A 285 8.73 2.56 -17.80
N LEU A 286 7.55 2.07 -18.19
CA LEU A 286 7.04 2.19 -19.55
C LEU A 286 7.03 3.64 -20.05
N LYS A 287 6.58 4.58 -19.20
CA LYS A 287 6.45 5.99 -19.57
C LYS A 287 7.82 6.61 -19.89
N TRP A 288 8.85 6.23 -19.14
CA TRP A 288 10.19 6.68 -19.37
C TRP A 288 10.75 6.19 -20.70
N LEU A 289 10.54 4.91 -21.02
CA LEU A 289 11.01 4.34 -22.29
C LEU A 289 10.21 4.85 -23.48
N TRP A 290 8.89 5.00 -23.37
CA TRP A 290 8.06 5.59 -24.43
C TRP A 290 8.48 7.02 -24.73
N ALA A 291 8.76 7.82 -23.72
CA ALA A 291 9.24 9.20 -23.88
C ALA A 291 10.64 9.27 -24.52
N ARG A 292 11.42 8.17 -24.51
CA ARG A 292 12.75 8.05 -25.12
C ARG A 292 12.74 7.26 -26.44
N GLY A 293 11.57 7.05 -27.04
CA GLY A 293 11.45 6.45 -28.36
C GLY A 293 11.53 4.92 -28.38
N VAL A 294 11.16 4.25 -27.30
CA VAL A 294 11.07 2.78 -27.21
C VAL A 294 9.59 2.36 -27.01
N PRO A 295 8.73 2.47 -28.04
CA PRO A 295 7.31 2.16 -27.95
C PRO A 295 7.02 0.66 -27.78
N GLU A 296 7.99 -0.21 -28.02
CA GLU A 296 7.89 -1.67 -27.81
C GLU A 296 7.93 -2.08 -26.34
N ALA A 297 8.26 -1.16 -25.42
CA ALA A 297 8.16 -1.39 -24.01
C ALA A 297 6.70 -1.67 -23.62
N ARG A 298 6.45 -2.77 -22.92
CA ARG A 298 5.14 -3.23 -22.48
C ARG A 298 5.24 -4.09 -21.24
N ILE A 299 4.14 -4.31 -20.57
CA ILE A 299 4.05 -5.27 -19.47
C ILE A 299 3.43 -6.55 -20.05
N ASP A 300 4.22 -7.62 -20.15
CA ASP A 300 3.69 -8.97 -20.39
C ASP A 300 3.50 -9.70 -19.06
N GLU A 301 4.35 -9.40 -18.07
CA GLU A 301 4.31 -9.92 -16.71
C GLU A 301 4.73 -8.81 -15.71
N ASP A 302 4.11 -8.78 -14.53
CA ASP A 302 4.46 -7.84 -13.46
C ASP A 302 4.39 -8.50 -12.08
N ILE A 303 5.50 -8.50 -11.35
CA ILE A 303 5.57 -9.19 -10.06
C ILE A 303 4.76 -8.51 -8.95
N VAL A 304 4.56 -7.19 -9.02
CA VAL A 304 3.76 -6.47 -8.03
C VAL A 304 2.28 -6.79 -8.22
N THR A 305 1.84 -6.84 -9.47
CA THR A 305 0.48 -7.31 -9.83
C THR A 305 0.27 -8.77 -9.46
N LEU A 306 1.24 -9.63 -9.73
CA LEU A 306 1.22 -11.04 -9.34
C LEU A 306 1.21 -11.20 -7.81
N GLY A 307 2.01 -10.41 -7.10
CA GLY A 307 2.04 -10.39 -5.63
C GLY A 307 0.71 -10.00 -5.00
N HIS A 308 0.03 -9.02 -5.57
CA HIS A 308 -1.32 -8.63 -5.13
C HIS A 308 -2.36 -9.72 -5.48
N THR A 309 -2.23 -10.37 -6.62
CA THR A 309 -3.13 -11.49 -6.99
C THR A 309 -2.96 -12.69 -6.05
N LEU A 310 -1.75 -12.92 -5.55
CA LEU A 310 -1.46 -13.98 -4.57
C LEU A 310 -1.97 -13.66 -3.16
N ASP A 311 -1.95 -12.36 -2.79
CA ASP A 311 -2.35 -11.91 -1.46
C ASP A 311 -2.66 -10.39 -1.51
N GLU A 312 -3.93 -10.06 -1.70
CA GLU A 312 -4.43 -8.68 -1.76
C GLU A 312 -4.29 -7.96 -0.41
N THR A 313 -4.36 -8.69 0.69
CA THR A 313 -4.29 -8.10 2.03
C THR A 313 -2.88 -7.63 2.39
N ARG A 314 -1.87 -8.12 1.73
CA ARG A 314 -0.47 -7.71 1.92
C ARG A 314 -0.26 -6.24 1.60
N SER A 315 -1.01 -5.68 0.67
CA SER A 315 -0.94 -4.26 0.31
C SER A 315 -1.16 -3.31 1.48
N ALA A 316 -2.03 -3.66 2.42
CA ALA A 316 -2.32 -2.87 3.61
C ALA A 316 -1.29 -3.02 4.73
N THR A 317 -0.57 -4.14 4.79
CA THR A 317 0.30 -4.51 5.91
C THR A 317 1.78 -4.44 5.60
N GLN A 318 2.20 -4.94 4.45
CA GLN A 318 3.61 -5.20 4.12
C GLN A 318 4.02 -4.63 2.76
N GLY A 319 3.05 -4.42 1.87
CA GLY A 319 3.28 -4.06 0.49
C GLY A 319 3.70 -5.22 -0.40
N ASN A 320 3.65 -4.98 -1.70
CA ASN A 320 4.05 -5.93 -2.73
C ASN A 320 5.26 -5.40 -3.55
N SER A 321 6.12 -4.59 -2.94
CA SER A 321 7.33 -4.12 -3.64
C SER A 321 8.26 -5.27 -4.00
N LEU A 322 9.08 -5.10 -5.03
CA LEU A 322 10.12 -6.07 -5.40
C LEU A 322 10.99 -6.46 -4.19
N LYS A 323 11.41 -5.47 -3.39
CA LYS A 323 12.18 -5.65 -2.16
C LYS A 323 11.46 -6.56 -1.18
N THR A 324 10.17 -6.31 -0.92
CA THR A 324 9.35 -7.17 -0.04
C THR A 324 9.20 -8.57 -0.62
N LEU A 325 8.86 -8.70 -1.90
CA LEU A 325 8.66 -9.99 -2.55
C LEU A 325 9.94 -10.82 -2.63
N ALA A 326 11.12 -10.17 -2.72
CA ALA A 326 12.40 -10.85 -2.70
C ALA A 326 12.61 -11.67 -1.43
N TYR A 327 12.14 -11.21 -0.28
CA TYR A 327 12.20 -11.96 0.96
C TYR A 327 11.34 -13.23 0.96
N PHE A 328 10.21 -13.21 0.26
CA PHE A 328 9.28 -14.34 0.23
C PHE A 328 9.65 -15.40 -0.80
N TYR A 329 10.23 -14.98 -1.93
CA TYR A 329 10.35 -15.82 -3.11
C TYR A 329 11.78 -16.03 -3.60
N SER A 330 12.79 -15.45 -2.94
CA SER A 330 14.20 -15.63 -3.27
C SER A 330 15.12 -15.64 -2.07
N GLU A 331 16.39 -15.91 -2.34
CA GLU A 331 17.52 -15.80 -1.42
C GLU A 331 18.08 -14.38 -1.27
N PHE A 332 17.54 -13.41 -2.02
CA PHE A 332 18.12 -12.06 -2.15
C PHE A 332 17.44 -11.00 -1.29
N GLY A 333 16.60 -11.38 -0.33
CA GLY A 333 15.98 -10.39 0.56
C GLY A 333 17.01 -9.49 1.24
N GLY A 334 16.84 -8.17 1.14
CA GLY A 334 17.74 -7.17 1.70
C GLY A 334 18.91 -6.77 0.79
N TYR A 335 18.85 -7.08 -0.49
CA TYR A 335 19.88 -6.67 -1.47
C TYR A 335 19.99 -5.15 -1.63
N GLU A 336 18.94 -4.41 -1.28
CA GLU A 336 18.85 -2.94 -1.35
C GLU A 336 19.57 -2.21 -0.23
N ARG A 337 20.06 -2.91 0.77
CA ARG A 337 20.55 -2.36 2.04
C ARG A 337 21.63 -1.30 1.89
N ALA A 338 22.65 -1.54 1.07
CA ALA A 338 23.73 -0.58 0.87
C ALA A 338 23.23 0.76 0.28
N LEU A 339 22.20 0.69 -0.58
CA LEU A 339 21.53 1.87 -1.13
C LEU A 339 20.75 2.62 -0.04
N ASP A 340 19.95 1.90 0.74
CA ASP A 340 19.12 2.51 1.78
C ASP A 340 19.98 3.15 2.88
N GLU A 341 21.05 2.51 3.32
CA GLU A 341 22.04 3.07 4.26
C GLU A 341 22.69 4.36 3.72
N TYR A 342 23.03 4.38 2.43
CA TYR A 342 23.60 5.58 1.81
C TYR A 342 22.56 6.71 1.76
N LYS A 343 21.33 6.43 1.35
CA LYS A 343 20.24 7.43 1.27
C LYS A 343 19.92 8.04 2.63
N GLU A 344 19.81 7.21 3.67
CA GLU A 344 19.52 7.69 5.02
C GLU A 344 20.66 8.55 5.59
N SER A 345 21.91 8.15 5.38
CA SER A 345 23.07 8.86 5.91
C SER A 345 23.38 10.18 5.20
N HIS A 346 22.92 10.36 3.94
CA HIS A 346 23.19 11.54 3.13
C HIS A 346 21.92 12.32 2.75
N GLU A 347 20.75 11.91 3.27
CA GLU A 347 19.43 12.54 2.98
C GLU A 347 19.14 12.70 1.48
N VAL A 348 19.54 11.69 0.67
CA VAL A 348 19.42 11.74 -0.78
C VAL A 348 18.05 11.19 -1.21
N GLU A 349 17.28 12.00 -1.95
CA GLU A 349 16.01 11.58 -2.55
C GLU A 349 16.16 11.15 -4.01
N ASN A 350 17.06 11.78 -4.74
CA ASN A 350 17.30 11.52 -6.17
C ASN A 350 18.29 10.36 -6.36
N TYR A 351 17.84 9.28 -6.96
CA TYR A 351 18.66 8.09 -7.20
C TYR A 351 19.91 8.37 -8.05
N LEU A 352 19.84 9.33 -8.97
CA LEU A 352 21.00 9.68 -9.83
C LEU A 352 22.08 10.51 -9.11
N GLU A 353 21.85 10.92 -7.86
CA GLU A 353 22.85 11.55 -6.99
C GLU A 353 23.62 10.53 -6.14
N ILE A 354 23.18 9.27 -6.12
CA ILE A 354 23.87 8.17 -5.44
C ILE A 354 25.12 7.80 -6.24
N PRO A 355 26.25 7.50 -5.56
CA PRO A 355 27.47 7.04 -6.24
C PRO A 355 27.18 5.87 -7.17
N GLU A 356 27.71 5.95 -8.39
CA GLU A 356 27.41 4.96 -9.45
C GLU A 356 27.72 3.53 -9.01
N GLU A 357 28.72 3.33 -8.19
CA GLU A 357 29.10 2.00 -7.67
C GLU A 357 28.01 1.37 -6.80
N ILE A 358 27.34 2.17 -5.96
CA ILE A 358 26.24 1.72 -5.11
C ILE A 358 24.99 1.53 -5.96
N LEU A 359 24.66 2.54 -6.81
CA LEU A 359 23.47 2.51 -7.64
C LEU A 359 23.49 1.33 -8.62
N ARG A 360 24.59 1.11 -9.35
CA ARG A 360 24.70 0.03 -10.35
C ARG A 360 24.55 -1.36 -9.72
N ASP A 361 25.14 -1.56 -8.52
CA ASP A 361 25.06 -2.85 -7.83
C ASP A 361 23.64 -3.14 -7.32
N TYR A 362 22.92 -2.13 -6.92
CA TYR A 362 21.52 -2.20 -6.55
C TYR A 362 20.62 -2.42 -7.78
N ALA A 363 20.70 -1.53 -8.78
CA ALA A 363 19.82 -1.52 -9.94
C ALA A 363 19.91 -2.83 -10.76
N ILE A 364 21.10 -3.41 -10.92
CA ILE A 364 21.25 -4.69 -11.61
C ILE A 364 20.59 -5.83 -10.84
N MET A 365 20.56 -5.73 -9.52
CA MET A 365 19.86 -6.72 -8.70
C MET A 365 18.35 -6.62 -8.84
N ASP A 366 17.78 -5.45 -9.11
CA ASP A 366 16.34 -5.31 -9.36
C ASP A 366 15.92 -6.18 -10.55
N ALA A 367 16.63 -6.13 -11.67
CA ALA A 367 16.34 -6.99 -12.82
C ALA A 367 16.58 -8.49 -12.52
N ILE A 368 17.70 -8.85 -11.87
CA ILE A 368 18.02 -10.25 -11.54
C ILE A 368 16.98 -10.83 -10.57
N VAL A 369 16.67 -10.11 -9.51
CA VAL A 369 15.73 -10.56 -8.46
C VAL A 369 14.31 -10.64 -9.01
N CYS A 370 13.87 -9.65 -9.79
CA CYS A 370 12.56 -9.66 -10.43
C CYS A 370 12.39 -10.94 -11.28
N ARG A 371 13.39 -11.26 -12.12
CA ARG A 371 13.38 -12.49 -12.91
C ARG A 371 13.38 -13.76 -12.06
N ARG A 372 14.16 -13.77 -10.99
CA ARG A 372 14.33 -14.91 -10.09
C ARG A 372 13.07 -15.27 -9.32
N ILE A 373 12.36 -14.27 -8.78
CA ILE A 373 11.17 -14.51 -7.98
C ILE A 373 9.93 -14.86 -8.81
N PHE A 374 9.86 -14.39 -10.05
CA PHE A 374 8.69 -14.55 -10.91
C PHE A 374 8.24 -16.01 -11.05
N GLU A 375 9.16 -16.92 -11.35
CA GLU A 375 8.81 -18.33 -11.53
C GLU A 375 8.31 -18.99 -10.24
N ASN A 376 8.88 -18.60 -9.09
CA ASN A 376 8.43 -19.10 -7.81
C ASN A 376 7.04 -18.58 -7.44
N MET A 377 6.77 -17.31 -7.77
CA MET A 377 5.45 -16.71 -7.58
C MET A 377 4.40 -17.35 -8.48
N LEU A 378 4.74 -17.61 -9.75
CA LEU A 378 3.83 -18.26 -10.69
C LEU A 378 3.53 -19.71 -10.28
N LYS A 379 4.53 -20.45 -9.79
CA LYS A 379 4.32 -21.78 -9.20
C LYS A 379 3.38 -21.74 -7.99
N HIS A 380 3.50 -20.71 -7.15
CA HIS A 380 2.61 -20.52 -6.00
C HIS A 380 1.18 -20.22 -6.46
N LEU A 381 1.00 -19.35 -7.46
CA LEU A 381 -0.31 -19.05 -8.03
C LEU A 381 -1.00 -20.32 -8.55
N ARG A 382 -0.31 -21.11 -9.36
CA ARG A 382 -0.80 -22.39 -9.89
C ARG A 382 -1.10 -23.41 -8.80
N TYR A 383 -0.32 -23.42 -7.72
CA TYR A 383 -0.61 -24.25 -6.56
C TYR A 383 -1.93 -23.83 -5.90
N LEU A 384 -2.21 -22.52 -5.77
CA LEU A 384 -3.47 -22.05 -5.22
C LEU A 384 -4.66 -22.40 -6.12
N ASP A 385 -4.54 -22.22 -7.44
CA ASP A 385 -5.57 -22.59 -8.40
C ASP A 385 -5.91 -24.09 -8.33
N ASN A 386 -4.90 -24.95 -8.21
CA ASN A 386 -5.10 -26.38 -8.08
C ASN A 386 -5.69 -26.79 -6.71
N LYS A 387 -5.33 -26.08 -5.64
CA LYS A 387 -5.77 -26.41 -4.28
C LYS A 387 -7.17 -25.89 -3.97
N TYR A 388 -7.55 -24.79 -4.58
CA TYR A 388 -8.82 -24.10 -4.37
C TYR A 388 -9.50 -23.80 -5.72
N PRO A 389 -9.88 -24.85 -6.49
CA PRO A 389 -10.53 -24.66 -7.78
C PRO A 389 -11.89 -23.95 -7.57
N ASN A 390 -12.26 -23.12 -8.52
CA ASN A 390 -13.61 -22.57 -8.55
C ASN A 390 -14.56 -23.69 -9.07
N GLU A 391 -15.39 -24.24 -8.17
CA GLU A 391 -16.28 -25.37 -8.51
C GLU A 391 -17.39 -24.96 -9.50
N LYS A 392 -17.86 -23.71 -9.42
CA LYS A 392 -18.94 -23.18 -10.29
C LYS A 392 -18.42 -22.78 -11.68
N PHE A 393 -17.20 -22.24 -11.73
CA PHE A 393 -16.55 -21.77 -12.96
C PHE A 393 -15.08 -22.24 -12.99
N PRO A 394 -14.80 -23.52 -13.33
CA PRO A 394 -13.46 -24.08 -13.26
C PRO A 394 -12.41 -23.35 -14.12
N GLU A 395 -12.86 -22.66 -15.18
CA GLU A 395 -12.01 -21.86 -16.05
C GLU A 395 -11.58 -20.53 -15.41
N ASN A 396 -12.25 -20.08 -14.35
CA ASN A 396 -11.93 -18.84 -13.65
C ASN A 396 -10.83 -19.07 -12.61
N THR A 397 -9.59 -19.14 -13.08
CA THR A 397 -8.40 -19.31 -12.27
C THR A 397 -7.76 -17.97 -11.92
N LEU A 398 -6.96 -17.93 -10.85
CA LEU A 398 -6.16 -16.76 -10.51
C LEU A 398 -5.14 -16.42 -11.61
N GLU A 399 -4.54 -17.45 -12.25
CA GLU A 399 -3.61 -17.24 -13.38
C GLU A 399 -4.32 -16.59 -14.57
N ARG A 400 -5.54 -17.01 -14.90
CA ARG A 400 -6.34 -16.40 -15.97
C ARG A 400 -6.72 -14.96 -15.62
N TYR A 401 -7.19 -14.70 -14.39
CA TYR A 401 -7.49 -13.36 -13.91
C TYR A 401 -6.27 -12.44 -13.99
N TYR A 402 -5.11 -12.92 -13.54
CA TYR A 402 -3.86 -12.18 -13.61
C TYR A 402 -3.50 -11.81 -15.05
N ARG A 403 -3.50 -12.79 -15.99
CA ARG A 403 -3.04 -12.59 -17.36
C ARG A 403 -4.04 -11.86 -18.25
N GLU A 404 -5.33 -12.19 -18.14
CA GLU A 404 -6.35 -11.70 -19.07
C GLU A 404 -7.01 -10.39 -18.61
N ILE A 405 -6.97 -10.09 -17.30
CA ILE A 405 -7.59 -8.88 -16.73
C ILE A 405 -6.55 -7.93 -16.17
N ARG A 406 -5.70 -8.40 -15.24
CA ARG A 406 -4.81 -7.52 -14.49
C ARG A 406 -3.68 -6.94 -15.36
N ILE A 407 -2.98 -7.77 -16.10
CA ILE A 407 -1.86 -7.30 -16.96
C ILE A 407 -2.34 -6.36 -18.06
N PRO A 408 -3.44 -6.63 -18.82
CA PRO A 408 -4.00 -5.65 -19.74
C PRO A 408 -4.41 -4.32 -19.07
N ALA A 409 -4.97 -4.37 -17.86
CA ALA A 409 -5.33 -3.17 -17.10
C ALA A 409 -4.09 -2.33 -16.73
N GLU A 410 -2.98 -2.93 -16.30
CA GLU A 410 -1.75 -2.19 -15.99
C GLU A 410 -1.17 -1.49 -17.24
N ASN A 411 -1.16 -2.16 -18.41
CA ASN A 411 -0.79 -1.53 -19.67
C ASN A 411 -1.73 -0.38 -20.06
N MET A 412 -3.03 -0.52 -19.80
CA MET A 412 -4.01 0.55 -20.03
C MET A 412 -3.73 1.74 -19.11
N TYR A 413 -3.50 1.51 -17.81
CA TYR A 413 -3.16 2.58 -16.87
C TYR A 413 -1.89 3.31 -17.28
N ALA A 414 -0.83 2.60 -17.64
CA ALA A 414 0.40 3.21 -18.13
C ALA A 414 0.15 4.13 -19.35
N LYS A 415 -0.70 3.70 -20.30
CA LYS A 415 -1.07 4.53 -21.46
C LYS A 415 -1.88 5.76 -21.07
N LEU A 416 -2.84 5.62 -20.13
CA LEU A 416 -3.60 6.75 -19.62
C LEU A 416 -2.71 7.77 -18.92
N GLU A 417 -1.79 7.30 -18.08
CA GLU A 417 -0.82 8.12 -17.39
C GLU A 417 0.13 8.84 -18.38
N TYR A 418 0.62 8.12 -19.38
CA TYR A 418 1.51 8.68 -20.40
C TYR A 418 0.82 9.74 -21.27
N ARG A 419 -0.42 9.47 -21.68
CA ARG A 419 -1.23 10.43 -22.45
C ARG A 419 -1.55 11.67 -21.62
N GLY A 420 -1.89 11.49 -20.36
CA GLY A 420 -2.33 12.53 -19.45
C GLY A 420 -3.77 13.01 -19.70
N VAL A 421 -4.24 13.86 -18.80
CA VAL A 421 -5.58 14.46 -18.81
C VAL A 421 -5.46 15.93 -19.18
N TYR A 422 -6.16 16.35 -20.23
CA TYR A 422 -6.16 17.72 -20.71
C TYR A 422 -6.91 18.66 -19.75
N VAL A 423 -6.39 19.87 -19.57
CA VAL A 423 -6.95 20.89 -18.68
C VAL A 423 -7.12 22.21 -19.45
N ASP A 424 -8.32 22.76 -19.36
CA ASP A 424 -8.61 24.12 -19.77
C ASP A 424 -8.16 25.07 -18.64
N VAL A 425 -6.95 25.59 -18.77
CA VAL A 425 -6.29 26.43 -17.73
C VAL A 425 -7.00 27.76 -17.58
N GLU A 426 -7.45 28.39 -18.67
CA GLU A 426 -8.14 29.68 -18.63
C GLU A 426 -9.47 29.56 -17.89
N LYS A 427 -10.19 28.47 -18.14
CA LYS A 427 -11.42 28.18 -17.43
C LYS A 427 -11.19 27.88 -15.96
N LEU A 428 -10.12 27.13 -15.64
CA LEU A 428 -9.76 26.84 -14.24
C LEU A 428 -9.41 28.11 -13.48
N ASP A 429 -8.70 29.06 -14.09
CA ASP A 429 -8.36 30.34 -13.49
C ASP A 429 -9.63 31.15 -13.18
N LYS A 430 -10.58 31.23 -14.10
CA LYS A 430 -11.88 31.88 -13.86
C LYS A 430 -12.66 31.22 -12.70
N VAL A 431 -12.66 29.91 -12.65
CA VAL A 431 -13.33 29.14 -11.56
C VAL A 431 -12.63 29.40 -10.23
N ARG A 432 -11.30 29.41 -10.21
CA ARG A 432 -10.50 29.77 -9.02
C ARG A 432 -10.85 31.15 -8.48
N ASP A 433 -10.91 32.15 -9.37
CA ASP A 433 -11.19 33.54 -8.96
C ASP A 433 -12.60 33.65 -8.36
N GLU A 434 -13.60 32.98 -8.91
CA GLU A 434 -14.95 32.92 -8.36
C GLU A 434 -14.99 32.22 -6.98
N ILE A 435 -14.28 31.11 -6.82
CA ILE A 435 -14.18 30.38 -5.55
C ILE A 435 -13.50 31.24 -4.49
N ASN A 436 -12.40 31.90 -4.83
CA ASN A 436 -11.67 32.77 -3.90
C ASN A 436 -12.52 33.97 -3.48
N LYS A 437 -13.24 34.59 -4.41
CA LYS A 437 -14.18 35.66 -4.10
C LYS A 437 -15.25 35.19 -3.11
N TYR A 438 -15.87 34.04 -3.36
CA TYR A 438 -16.86 33.48 -2.45
C TYR A 438 -16.29 33.14 -1.07
N ALA A 439 -15.10 32.58 -1.01
CA ALA A 439 -14.41 32.30 0.25
C ALA A 439 -14.14 33.58 1.05
N GLN A 440 -13.76 34.67 0.36
CA GLN A 440 -13.54 35.99 0.99
C GLN A 440 -14.85 36.58 1.53
N GLU A 441 -15.94 36.48 0.78
CA GLU A 441 -17.27 36.93 1.23
C GLU A 441 -17.71 36.18 2.51
N LEU A 442 -17.56 34.84 2.53
CA LEU A 442 -17.84 34.03 3.72
C LEU A 442 -16.94 34.37 4.89
N THR A 443 -15.65 34.60 4.64
CA THR A 443 -14.69 35.02 5.69
C THR A 443 -15.08 36.34 6.30
N ASN A 444 -15.39 37.33 5.49
CA ASN A 444 -15.82 38.67 5.98
C ASN A 444 -17.09 38.54 6.84
N LYS A 445 -18.08 37.80 6.37
CA LYS A 445 -19.33 37.55 7.08
C LYS A 445 -19.09 36.84 8.43
N LEU A 446 -18.27 35.80 8.45
CA LEU A 446 -17.90 35.15 9.71
C LEU A 446 -17.15 36.05 10.67
N CYS A 447 -16.25 36.90 10.18
CA CYS A 447 -15.56 37.88 11.01
C CYS A 447 -16.54 38.90 11.63
N GLU A 448 -17.55 39.33 10.89
CA GLU A 448 -18.64 40.19 11.40
C GLU A 448 -19.51 39.45 12.42
N ASP A 449 -20.02 38.24 12.08
CA ASP A 449 -20.89 37.43 12.94
C ASP A 449 -20.20 37.09 14.27
N PHE A 450 -18.91 36.84 14.23
CA PHE A 450 -18.13 36.45 15.42
C PHE A 450 -17.29 37.61 16.00
N GLY A 451 -17.36 38.83 15.46
CA GLY A 451 -16.62 40.00 15.99
C GLY A 451 -15.11 39.76 16.13
N VAL A 452 -14.50 39.06 15.17
CA VAL A 452 -13.06 38.74 15.15
C VAL A 452 -12.36 39.45 14.01
N SER A 453 -11.02 39.55 14.10
CA SER A 453 -10.21 40.20 13.06
C SER A 453 -10.32 39.46 11.72
N LYS A 454 -10.22 40.20 10.61
CA LYS A 454 -10.13 39.65 9.24
C LYS A 454 -8.92 38.69 9.03
N THR A 455 -7.95 38.76 9.95
CA THR A 455 -6.78 37.88 9.97
C THR A 455 -7.00 36.59 10.75
N PHE A 456 -8.21 36.35 11.31
CA PHE A 456 -8.52 35.16 12.07
C PHE A 456 -8.44 33.90 11.18
N ASN A 457 -7.77 32.87 11.68
CA ASN A 457 -7.53 31.64 10.90
C ASN A 457 -8.68 30.63 11.03
N TRP A 458 -9.68 30.76 10.19
CA TRP A 458 -10.84 29.85 10.13
C TRP A 458 -10.51 28.42 9.72
N LYS A 459 -9.28 28.17 9.19
CA LYS A 459 -8.78 26.83 8.88
C LYS A 459 -8.34 26.07 10.13
N SER A 460 -7.91 26.77 11.16
CA SER A 460 -7.39 26.18 12.38
C SER A 460 -8.54 25.66 13.27
N SER A 461 -8.69 24.34 13.35
CA SER A 461 -9.66 23.72 14.26
C SER A 461 -9.42 24.13 15.72
N LYS A 462 -8.18 24.35 16.11
CA LYS A 462 -7.78 24.81 17.43
C LYS A 462 -8.24 26.22 17.74
N GLU A 463 -7.99 27.18 16.83
CA GLU A 463 -8.40 28.57 17.01
C GLU A 463 -9.91 28.74 17.00
N VAL A 464 -10.58 28.06 16.03
CA VAL A 464 -12.05 28.02 15.95
C VAL A 464 -12.65 27.40 17.22
N GLY A 465 -12.12 26.23 17.64
CA GLY A 465 -12.56 25.58 18.88
C GLY A 465 -12.39 26.46 20.11
N SER A 466 -11.28 27.18 20.23
CA SER A 466 -11.03 28.15 21.31
C SER A 466 -12.00 29.32 21.28
N LEU A 467 -12.27 29.90 20.09
CA LEU A 467 -13.24 30.96 19.90
C LEU A 467 -14.65 30.52 20.31
N LEU A 468 -15.11 29.36 19.87
CA LEU A 468 -16.43 28.83 20.20
C LEU A 468 -16.55 28.54 21.71
N LYS A 469 -15.50 27.93 22.30
CA LYS A 469 -15.44 27.69 23.75
C LYS A 469 -15.51 28.97 24.58
N SER A 470 -14.82 30.04 24.16
CA SER A 470 -14.86 31.35 24.85
C SER A 470 -16.25 31.98 24.83
N ARG A 471 -17.13 31.55 23.95
CA ARG A 471 -18.53 31.95 23.81
C ARG A 471 -19.53 31.04 24.49
N GLY A 472 -19.02 30.09 25.30
CA GLY A 472 -19.86 29.17 26.07
C GLY A 472 -20.35 27.93 25.30
N TRP A 473 -19.77 27.65 24.12
CA TRP A 473 -20.12 26.44 23.36
C TRP A 473 -19.51 25.23 23.99
N THR A 474 -20.27 24.13 23.97
CA THR A 474 -19.87 22.85 24.55
C THR A 474 -20.03 21.73 23.52
N SER A 475 -19.20 20.72 23.60
CA SER A 475 -19.29 19.50 22.79
C SER A 475 -19.13 18.28 23.68
N LYS A 476 -19.81 17.17 23.33
CA LYS A 476 -19.58 15.87 23.96
C LYS A 476 -18.27 15.25 23.47
N GLU A 477 -17.81 15.60 22.27
CA GLU A 477 -16.58 15.11 21.68
C GLU A 477 -15.48 16.15 21.82
N LEU A 478 -14.34 15.71 22.30
CA LEU A 478 -13.14 16.53 22.40
C LEU A 478 -12.22 16.23 21.22
N SER A 479 -11.46 17.21 20.79
CA SER A 479 -10.38 17.02 19.84
C SER A 479 -9.29 16.12 20.44
N LYS A 480 -8.41 15.56 19.61
CA LYS A 480 -7.24 14.76 20.07
C LYS A 480 -6.36 15.52 21.07
N GLU A 481 -6.40 16.83 21.08
CA GLU A 481 -5.64 17.70 21.98
C GLU A 481 -6.46 18.18 23.21
N GLY A 482 -7.64 17.62 23.43
CA GLY A 482 -8.52 17.96 24.57
C GLY A 482 -9.31 19.26 24.44
N GLY A 483 -9.25 19.90 23.26
CA GLY A 483 -10.07 21.08 22.93
C GLY A 483 -11.45 20.69 22.37
N LEU A 484 -12.27 21.71 22.07
CA LEU A 484 -13.58 21.52 21.47
C LEU A 484 -13.41 20.93 20.06
N SER A 485 -14.08 19.80 19.75
CA SER A 485 -14.09 19.28 18.38
C SER A 485 -14.86 20.23 17.46
N THR A 486 -14.29 20.52 16.30
CA THR A 486 -14.92 21.31 15.24
C THR A 486 -14.94 20.50 13.93
N ASP A 487 -15.10 19.18 14.02
CA ASP A 487 -15.31 18.33 12.87
C ASP A 487 -16.67 18.55 12.20
N ASP A 488 -16.86 18.01 11.02
CA ASP A 488 -18.07 18.25 10.24
C ASP A 488 -19.33 17.74 10.94
N HIS A 489 -19.23 16.64 11.70
CA HIS A 489 -20.35 16.10 12.45
C HIS A 489 -20.77 17.07 13.57
N GLN A 490 -19.81 17.56 14.35
CA GLN A 490 -20.09 18.52 15.44
C GLN A 490 -20.60 19.87 14.89
N LEU A 491 -20.01 20.35 13.79
CA LEU A 491 -20.49 21.55 13.12
C LEU A 491 -21.92 21.38 12.59
N ALA A 492 -22.27 20.21 12.06
CA ALA A 492 -23.64 19.93 11.61
C ALA A 492 -24.66 19.94 12.75
N VAL A 493 -24.27 19.48 13.94
CA VAL A 493 -25.12 19.57 15.14
C VAL A 493 -25.38 21.03 15.51
N TRP A 494 -24.36 21.85 15.58
CA TRP A 494 -24.49 23.26 15.92
C TRP A 494 -25.21 24.09 14.85
N ALA A 495 -25.03 23.75 13.58
CA ALA A 495 -25.68 24.44 12.47
C ALA A 495 -27.22 24.35 12.49
N LYS A 496 -27.80 23.42 13.27
CA LYS A 496 -29.25 23.34 13.46
C LYS A 496 -29.82 24.52 14.24
N THR A 497 -29.04 25.07 15.18
CA THR A 497 -29.46 26.18 16.07
C THR A 497 -28.71 27.48 15.83
N HIS A 498 -27.59 27.42 15.11
CA HIS A 498 -26.67 28.52 14.89
C HIS A 498 -26.40 28.72 13.38
N PRO A 499 -27.14 29.58 12.69
CA PRO A 499 -27.02 29.78 11.24
C PRO A 499 -25.62 30.20 10.77
N GLU A 500 -24.85 30.93 11.60
CA GLU A 500 -23.49 31.34 11.33
C GLU A 500 -22.54 30.15 11.14
N ILE A 501 -22.80 29.02 11.78
CA ILE A 501 -22.00 27.79 11.61
C ILE A 501 -22.16 27.19 10.21
N LYS A 502 -23.31 27.38 9.56
CA LYS A 502 -23.47 26.99 8.16
C LYS A 502 -22.49 27.75 7.25
N ASN A 503 -22.19 29.04 7.56
CA ASN A 503 -21.21 29.81 6.81
C ASN A 503 -19.79 29.26 7.05
N LEU A 504 -19.47 28.81 8.27
CA LEU A 504 -18.18 28.15 8.58
C LEU A 504 -18.03 26.83 7.82
N GLN A 505 -19.07 25.99 7.76
CA GLN A 505 -19.05 24.75 6.99
C GLN A 505 -18.84 25.04 5.49
N LYS A 506 -19.58 26.02 4.94
CA LYS A 506 -19.42 26.46 3.54
C LYS A 506 -18.00 26.98 3.28
N LEU A 507 -17.45 27.80 4.17
CA LEU A 507 -16.09 28.31 4.04
C LEU A 507 -15.08 27.14 4.02
N ARG A 508 -15.17 26.21 4.97
CA ARG A 508 -14.27 25.05 5.00
C ARG A 508 -14.36 24.20 3.72
N SER A 509 -15.58 23.90 3.26
CA SER A 509 -15.79 23.21 2.00
C SER A 509 -15.17 23.96 0.82
N THR A 510 -15.35 25.29 0.77
CA THR A 510 -14.76 26.15 -0.28
C THR A 510 -13.23 26.12 -0.23
N LEU A 511 -12.64 26.19 0.97
CA LEU A 511 -11.18 26.14 1.15
C LEU A 511 -10.59 24.78 0.75
N VAL A 512 -11.33 23.67 0.92
CA VAL A 512 -10.94 22.37 0.38
C VAL A 512 -10.89 22.41 -1.15
N LEU A 513 -11.88 23.04 -1.80
CA LEU A 513 -11.86 23.22 -3.25
C LEU A 513 -10.64 24.01 -3.73
N THR A 514 -10.29 25.09 -3.02
CA THR A 514 -9.10 25.88 -3.33
C THR A 514 -7.81 25.06 -3.16
N ASN A 515 -7.61 24.45 -1.98
CA ASN A 515 -6.35 23.79 -1.68
C ASN A 515 -6.10 22.53 -2.50
N THR A 516 -7.15 21.78 -2.82
CA THR A 516 -7.03 20.45 -3.45
C THR A 516 -7.16 20.51 -4.97
N TRP A 517 -7.97 21.45 -5.51
CA TRP A 517 -8.36 21.43 -6.91
C TRP A 517 -7.86 22.63 -7.70
N VAL A 518 -8.40 23.83 -7.41
CA VAL A 518 -8.14 25.00 -8.26
C VAL A 518 -6.84 25.74 -7.92
N GLY A 519 -6.29 25.50 -6.75
CA GLY A 519 -5.13 26.26 -6.25
C GLY A 519 -5.49 27.65 -5.73
N ASP A 520 -4.51 28.38 -5.22
CA ASP A 520 -4.64 29.75 -4.72
C ASP A 520 -3.96 30.79 -5.63
N GLY A 521 -3.53 30.36 -6.81
CA GLY A 521 -2.75 31.17 -7.74
C GLY A 521 -1.25 30.92 -7.65
N THR A 522 -0.79 30.14 -6.65
CA THR A 522 0.60 29.69 -6.59
C THR A 522 0.76 28.36 -7.33
N PRO A 523 1.94 28.08 -7.92
CA PRO A 523 2.17 26.86 -8.69
C PRO A 523 2.20 25.57 -7.82
N ASN A 524 2.25 25.70 -6.49
CA ASN A 524 2.49 24.57 -5.58
C ASN A 524 1.21 24.05 -4.89
N LYS A 525 0.02 24.47 -5.35
CA LYS A 525 -1.26 24.05 -4.77
C LYS A 525 -2.27 23.65 -5.81
N GLY A 526 -3.13 22.70 -5.44
CA GLY A 526 -4.20 22.20 -6.29
C GLY A 526 -3.68 21.48 -7.54
N TRP A 527 -4.48 21.46 -8.60
CA TRP A 527 -4.08 20.89 -9.88
C TRP A 527 -2.89 21.60 -10.55
N PRO A 528 -2.70 22.92 -10.46
CA PRO A 528 -1.57 23.62 -11.09
C PRO A 528 -0.19 23.02 -10.79
N GLN A 529 0.02 22.44 -9.60
CA GLN A 529 1.30 21.79 -9.26
C GLN A 529 1.63 20.57 -10.13
N TYR A 530 0.62 20.01 -10.83
CA TYR A 530 0.76 18.82 -11.69
C TYR A 530 0.70 19.16 -13.16
N PHE A 531 0.65 20.44 -13.52
CA PHE A 531 0.55 20.84 -14.92
C PHE A 531 1.86 20.64 -15.65
N LYS A 532 1.76 19.99 -16.80
CA LYS A 532 2.83 19.86 -17.77
C LYS A 532 2.38 20.44 -19.10
N LYS A 533 3.22 21.34 -19.65
CA LYS A 533 3.02 21.91 -20.98
C LYS A 533 3.68 20.99 -22.00
N HIS A 534 2.93 20.56 -22.99
CA HIS A 534 3.38 19.69 -24.07
C HIS A 534 3.79 20.47 -25.31
N ALA A 535 4.55 19.82 -26.20
CA ALA A 535 5.01 20.41 -27.46
C ALA A 535 3.86 20.84 -28.39
N ASP A 536 2.69 20.18 -28.28
CA ASP A 536 1.45 20.54 -28.99
C ASP A 536 0.74 21.78 -28.40
N GLY A 537 1.32 22.41 -27.39
CA GLY A 537 0.75 23.56 -26.68
C GLY A 537 -0.28 23.22 -25.61
N SER A 538 -0.72 21.98 -25.52
CA SER A 538 -1.69 21.56 -24.51
C SER A 538 -1.07 21.53 -23.12
N VAL A 539 -1.91 21.75 -22.08
CA VAL A 539 -1.55 21.54 -20.69
C VAL A 539 -2.25 20.27 -20.20
N ARG A 540 -1.49 19.37 -19.61
CA ARG A 540 -2.01 18.09 -19.11
C ARG A 540 -1.51 17.80 -17.71
N MET A 541 -2.28 16.97 -17.00
CA MET A 541 -1.87 16.32 -15.75
C MET A 541 -1.61 14.85 -16.03
N HIS A 542 -0.58 14.28 -15.41
CA HIS A 542 -0.21 12.88 -15.54
C HIS A 542 -0.42 12.16 -14.19
N PRO A 543 -1.69 11.83 -13.84
CA PRO A 543 -1.98 11.12 -12.60
C PRO A 543 -1.39 9.72 -12.64
N SER A 544 -1.08 9.16 -11.47
CA SER A 544 -0.67 7.76 -11.35
C SER A 544 -1.86 6.92 -10.91
N PHE A 545 -2.16 5.88 -11.69
CA PHE A 545 -3.19 4.88 -11.40
C PHE A 545 -2.58 3.60 -10.84
N GLY A 546 -3.38 2.79 -10.19
CA GLY A 546 -2.98 1.45 -9.76
C GLY A 546 -4.12 0.71 -9.09
N SER A 547 -4.25 -0.56 -9.39
CA SER A 547 -5.25 -1.45 -8.80
C SER A 547 -4.69 -2.34 -7.69
N MET A 548 -3.40 -2.21 -7.38
CA MET A 548 -2.65 -3.10 -6.48
C MET A 548 -2.48 -2.57 -5.06
N LYS A 549 -3.18 -1.49 -4.70
CA LYS A 549 -3.01 -0.80 -3.40
C LYS A 549 -4.25 -0.85 -2.51
N THR A 550 -5.30 -1.50 -2.98
CA THR A 550 -6.54 -1.70 -2.24
C THR A 550 -6.83 -3.19 -2.15
N ASP A 551 -7.33 -3.66 -1.03
CA ASP A 551 -7.66 -5.07 -0.81
C ASP A 551 -8.77 -5.54 -1.76
N SER A 552 -9.65 -4.62 -2.18
CA SER A 552 -10.74 -4.90 -3.12
C SER A 552 -10.32 -4.90 -4.60
N GLY A 553 -9.06 -4.55 -4.92
CA GLY A 553 -8.60 -4.38 -6.31
C GLY A 553 -9.17 -3.15 -7.02
N ARG A 554 -9.87 -2.24 -6.31
CA ARG A 554 -10.33 -0.97 -6.87
C ARG A 554 -9.16 -0.11 -7.31
N THR A 555 -9.32 0.60 -8.41
CA THR A 555 -8.31 1.54 -8.90
C THR A 555 -8.11 2.67 -7.92
N LEU A 556 -6.85 2.98 -7.62
CA LEU A 556 -6.41 4.15 -6.88
C LEU A 556 -5.80 5.16 -7.86
N CYS A 557 -6.06 6.44 -7.62
CA CYS A 557 -5.47 7.53 -8.41
C CYS A 557 -4.74 8.50 -7.50
N LYS A 558 -3.52 8.91 -7.89
CA LYS A 558 -2.67 9.83 -7.13
C LYS A 558 -1.98 10.83 -8.07
N ARG A 559 -1.60 11.98 -7.55
CA ARG A 559 -0.76 13.02 -8.20
C ARG A 559 -1.27 13.51 -9.56
N PRO A 560 -2.46 14.12 -9.66
CA PRO A 560 -3.48 14.31 -8.62
C PRO A 560 -4.45 13.14 -8.52
N ASN A 561 -5.22 13.06 -7.41
CA ASN A 561 -6.30 12.09 -7.31
C ASN A 561 -7.55 12.59 -8.06
N LEU A 562 -7.66 12.26 -9.33
CA LEU A 562 -8.79 12.66 -10.17
C LEU A 562 -10.08 11.88 -9.88
N GLN A 563 -10.00 10.69 -9.26
CA GLN A 563 -11.18 9.90 -8.90
C GLN A 563 -12.03 10.57 -7.82
N ASN A 564 -11.40 11.42 -6.98
CA ASN A 564 -12.11 12.16 -5.94
C ASN A 564 -12.49 13.57 -6.38
N THR A 565 -12.48 13.88 -7.70
CA THR A 565 -12.94 15.18 -8.19
C THR A 565 -14.37 15.44 -7.68
N PRO A 566 -14.63 16.61 -7.06
CA PRO A 566 -15.86 16.85 -6.36
C PRO A 566 -17.07 16.85 -7.33
N THR A 567 -18.14 16.19 -6.95
CA THR A 567 -19.35 16.06 -7.75
C THR A 567 -20.58 16.66 -7.08
N ARG A 568 -20.61 16.66 -5.73
CA ARG A 568 -21.75 17.13 -4.95
C ARG A 568 -21.58 18.59 -4.53
N ASN A 569 -22.65 19.36 -4.68
CA ASN A 569 -22.69 20.75 -4.19
C ASN A 569 -23.16 20.79 -2.72
N TYR A 570 -22.25 20.80 -1.79
CA TYR A 570 -22.49 20.81 -0.33
C TYR A 570 -23.18 22.10 0.18
N GLY A 571 -24.22 22.58 -0.49
CA GLY A 571 -24.96 23.78 -0.11
C GLY A 571 -24.21 25.09 -0.38
N LEU A 572 -23.24 25.09 -1.29
CA LEU A 572 -22.56 26.28 -1.78
C LEU A 572 -23.46 27.11 -2.69
N ALA A 573 -23.24 28.40 -2.74
CA ALA A 573 -24.05 29.32 -3.54
C ALA A 573 -24.03 29.04 -5.05
N LYS A 574 -22.93 28.44 -5.53
CA LYS A 574 -22.75 28.01 -6.91
C LYS A 574 -22.32 26.55 -6.93
N ASN A 575 -22.59 25.86 -8.04
CA ASN A 575 -22.15 24.49 -8.22
C ASN A 575 -20.65 24.44 -8.61
N PHE A 576 -19.77 24.90 -7.73
CA PHE A 576 -18.32 24.88 -7.92
C PHE A 576 -17.76 23.48 -8.26
N PRO A 577 -18.22 22.39 -7.63
CA PRO A 577 -17.81 21.04 -8.03
C PRO A 577 -17.99 20.75 -9.53
N LYS A 578 -19.15 21.07 -10.08
CA LYS A 578 -19.43 20.90 -11.51
C LYS A 578 -18.55 21.83 -12.36
N MET A 579 -18.31 23.06 -11.90
CA MET A 579 -17.43 24.01 -12.60
C MET A 579 -15.98 23.48 -12.64
N ILE A 580 -15.45 22.96 -11.53
CA ILE A 580 -14.10 22.35 -11.48
C ILE A 580 -14.02 21.17 -12.43
N LYS A 581 -15.00 20.24 -12.37
CA LYS A 581 -15.03 19.08 -13.25
C LYS A 581 -15.06 19.47 -14.74
N SER A 582 -15.72 20.56 -15.07
CA SER A 582 -15.82 21.06 -16.45
C SER A 582 -14.52 21.70 -16.99
N CYS A 583 -13.49 21.86 -16.16
CA CYS A 583 -12.15 22.28 -16.59
C CYS A 583 -11.31 21.11 -17.15
N ILE A 584 -11.76 19.85 -16.95
CA ILE A 584 -11.20 18.70 -17.67
C ILE A 584 -11.65 18.84 -19.12
N SER A 585 -10.70 18.79 -20.04
CA SER A 585 -10.89 19.14 -21.44
C SER A 585 -10.49 17.98 -22.37
N THR A 586 -10.60 18.23 -23.66
CA THR A 586 -10.18 17.34 -24.74
C THR A 586 -9.06 18.02 -25.55
N PRO A 587 -8.34 17.30 -26.42
CA PRO A 587 -7.33 17.91 -27.29
C PRO A 587 -7.91 19.02 -28.18
N ASP A 588 -9.15 18.83 -28.59
CA ASP A 588 -9.89 19.75 -29.46
C ASP A 588 -11.36 19.56 -29.17
N ASN A 589 -11.99 20.57 -28.56
CA ASN A 589 -13.40 20.48 -28.12
C ASN A 589 -14.40 20.43 -29.29
N ASP A 590 -13.99 20.76 -30.50
CA ASP A 590 -14.86 20.68 -31.68
C ASP A 590 -14.92 19.27 -32.27
N ASN A 591 -13.83 18.49 -32.10
CA ASN A 591 -13.70 17.17 -32.71
C ASN A 591 -13.72 16.01 -31.69
N TYR A 592 -13.60 16.28 -30.38
CA TYR A 592 -13.55 15.25 -29.34
C TYR A 592 -14.56 15.51 -28.23
N TYR A 593 -15.15 14.43 -27.72
CA TYR A 593 -16.09 14.47 -26.61
C TYR A 593 -15.58 13.60 -25.45
N LEU A 594 -15.88 14.02 -24.22
CA LEU A 594 -15.73 13.18 -23.04
C LEU A 594 -16.97 12.31 -22.90
N VAL A 595 -16.80 11.00 -22.97
CA VAL A 595 -17.88 10.03 -22.78
C VAL A 595 -17.72 9.39 -21.42
N THR A 596 -18.81 9.42 -20.63
CA THR A 596 -18.86 8.74 -19.32
C THR A 596 -19.78 7.53 -19.44
N VAL A 597 -19.30 6.37 -19.03
CA VAL A 597 -20.06 5.12 -18.96
C VAL A 597 -19.95 4.59 -17.54
N ASP A 598 -21.10 4.27 -16.95
CA ASP A 598 -21.18 3.71 -15.60
C ASP A 598 -22.16 2.56 -15.55
N TYR A 599 -21.87 1.55 -14.73
CA TYR A 599 -22.78 0.43 -14.50
C TYR A 599 -23.71 0.74 -13.32
N ALA A 600 -25.00 0.66 -13.54
CA ALA A 600 -25.98 0.83 -12.47
C ALA A 600 -25.90 -0.34 -11.47
N ALA A 601 -25.59 -0.03 -10.21
CA ALA A 601 -25.56 -0.99 -9.10
C ALA A 601 -24.76 -2.27 -9.37
N LEU A 602 -23.59 -2.17 -10.04
CA LEU A 602 -22.81 -3.33 -10.50
C LEU A 602 -22.54 -4.38 -9.40
N GLU A 603 -22.09 -3.92 -8.24
CA GLU A 603 -21.74 -4.82 -7.13
C GLU A 603 -22.96 -5.59 -6.61
N ALA A 604 -24.11 -4.92 -6.48
CA ALA A 604 -25.35 -5.57 -6.05
C ALA A 604 -25.90 -6.55 -7.11
N ARG A 605 -25.74 -6.23 -8.40
CA ARG A 605 -26.09 -7.16 -9.50
C ARG A 605 -25.19 -8.39 -9.51
N LEU A 606 -23.89 -8.23 -9.31
CA LEU A 606 -22.96 -9.37 -9.19
C LEU A 606 -23.28 -10.23 -7.97
N ALA A 607 -23.58 -9.60 -6.83
CA ALA A 607 -23.98 -10.32 -5.62
C ALA A 607 -25.29 -11.10 -5.83
N SER A 608 -26.25 -10.56 -6.58
CA SER A 608 -27.49 -11.26 -6.90
C SER A 608 -27.26 -12.49 -7.79
N LEU A 609 -26.35 -12.38 -8.76
CA LEU A 609 -25.98 -13.50 -9.64
C LEU A 609 -25.20 -14.58 -8.90
N ASP A 610 -24.30 -14.19 -7.97
CA ASP A 610 -23.50 -15.14 -7.22
C ASP A 610 -24.30 -15.89 -6.16
N SER A 611 -25.17 -15.17 -5.43
CA SER A 611 -26.05 -15.74 -4.42
C SER A 611 -27.24 -16.50 -5.00
N GLU A 612 -27.61 -16.25 -6.25
CA GLU A 612 -28.85 -16.75 -6.89
C GLU A 612 -30.11 -16.44 -6.07
N ASP A 613 -30.08 -15.36 -5.27
CA ASP A 613 -31.23 -14.93 -4.48
C ASP A 613 -32.38 -14.51 -5.39
N PRO A 614 -33.56 -15.18 -5.29
CA PRO A 614 -34.66 -14.94 -6.22
C PRO A 614 -35.24 -13.51 -6.13
N VAL A 615 -35.23 -12.92 -4.93
CA VAL A 615 -35.78 -11.56 -4.72
C VAL A 615 -34.83 -10.52 -5.31
N LEU A 616 -33.51 -10.69 -5.17
CA LEU A 616 -32.53 -9.80 -5.79
C LEU A 616 -32.56 -9.94 -7.31
N LEU A 617 -32.59 -11.17 -7.84
CA LEU A 617 -32.63 -11.42 -9.27
C LEU A 617 -33.92 -10.82 -9.90
N GLU A 618 -35.08 -10.99 -9.27
CA GLU A 618 -36.30 -10.39 -9.68
C GLU A 618 -36.21 -8.84 -9.72
N THR A 619 -35.69 -8.24 -8.61
CA THR A 619 -35.51 -6.79 -8.50
C THR A 619 -34.64 -6.22 -9.62
N PHE A 620 -33.57 -6.90 -10.04
CA PHE A 620 -32.71 -6.41 -11.11
C PHE A 620 -33.20 -6.73 -12.52
N ASN A 621 -34.15 -7.65 -12.67
CA ASN A 621 -34.78 -7.99 -13.95
C ASN A 621 -36.04 -7.19 -14.23
N GLU A 622 -36.66 -6.62 -13.21
CA GLU A 622 -37.79 -5.70 -13.37
C GLU A 622 -37.35 -4.38 -14.00
N GLU A 623 -38.08 -3.96 -15.03
CA GLU A 623 -37.85 -2.66 -15.65
C GLU A 623 -38.30 -1.56 -14.68
N ASN A 624 -37.39 -0.62 -14.39
CA ASN A 624 -37.59 0.51 -13.47
C ASN A 624 -37.59 0.17 -11.96
N ALA A 625 -37.31 -1.05 -11.55
CA ALA A 625 -37.16 -1.33 -10.12
C ALA A 625 -35.91 -0.67 -9.54
N ASP A 626 -36.06 0.03 -8.41
CA ASP A 626 -34.96 0.60 -7.66
C ASP A 626 -34.59 -0.29 -6.47
N PHE A 627 -33.40 -0.86 -6.53
CA PHE A 627 -32.86 -1.72 -5.47
C PHE A 627 -32.84 -1.05 -4.08
N HIS A 628 -32.49 0.24 -4.02
CA HIS A 628 -32.39 0.96 -2.74
C HIS A 628 -33.77 1.21 -2.13
N SER A 629 -34.74 1.59 -2.94
CA SER A 629 -36.13 1.79 -2.51
C SER A 629 -36.72 0.47 -1.99
N ARG A 630 -36.56 -0.62 -2.76
CA ARG A 630 -37.06 -1.95 -2.36
C ARG A 630 -36.41 -2.46 -1.06
N THR A 631 -35.08 -2.27 -0.90
CA THR A 631 -34.36 -2.61 0.33
C THR A 631 -34.87 -1.77 1.50
N SER A 632 -35.04 -0.48 1.32
CA SER A 632 -35.58 0.42 2.34
C SER A 632 -36.97 0.02 2.75
N TRP A 633 -37.84 -0.34 1.79
CA TRP A 633 -39.18 -0.80 2.08
C TRP A 633 -39.18 -2.07 2.90
N VAL A 634 -38.43 -3.09 2.51
CA VAL A 634 -38.34 -4.36 3.24
C VAL A 634 -37.78 -4.13 4.64
N THR A 635 -36.80 -3.24 4.80
CA THR A 635 -36.14 -3.02 6.10
C THR A 635 -36.99 -2.23 7.08
N PHE A 636 -37.74 -1.23 6.62
CA PHE A 636 -38.37 -0.26 7.51
C PHE A 636 -39.90 -0.33 7.52
N PHE A 637 -40.52 -0.90 6.49
CA PHE A 637 -41.95 -0.79 6.28
C PHE A 637 -42.70 -2.13 6.11
N LYS A 638 -42.01 -3.24 5.84
CA LYS A 638 -42.62 -4.56 5.56
C LYS A 638 -43.61 -5.05 6.65
N ASP A 639 -43.34 -4.71 7.91
CA ASP A 639 -44.16 -5.13 9.05
C ASP A 639 -45.29 -4.13 9.39
N LYS A 640 -45.39 -3.04 8.65
CA LYS A 640 -46.53 -2.12 8.78
C LYS A 640 -47.62 -2.57 7.81
N GLU A 641 -48.64 -3.23 8.32
CA GLU A 641 -49.88 -3.55 7.60
C GLU A 641 -50.56 -2.24 7.15
N THR A 642 -50.05 -1.61 6.13
CA THR A 642 -50.73 -0.55 5.39
C THR A 642 -51.12 -1.13 4.05
N GLU A 643 -52.39 -0.99 3.67
CA GLU A 643 -52.84 -1.15 2.28
C GLU A 643 -51.93 -0.22 1.45
N VAL A 644 -51.00 -0.81 0.72
CA VAL A 644 -49.99 -0.04 -0.02
C VAL A 644 -50.55 0.18 -1.41
N GLU A 645 -51.10 1.38 -1.66
CA GLU A 645 -51.46 1.80 -3.00
C GLU A 645 -50.22 1.94 -3.87
N GLU A 646 -50.28 1.40 -5.09
CA GLU A 646 -49.27 1.61 -6.12
C GLU A 646 -49.37 3.08 -6.61
N ILE A 647 -48.26 3.83 -6.49
CA ILE A 647 -48.20 5.24 -6.90
C ILE A 647 -47.38 5.34 -8.16
N GLU A 648 -47.93 5.91 -9.21
CA GLU A 648 -47.23 6.22 -10.44
C GLU A 648 -46.67 7.63 -10.36
N VAL A 649 -45.35 7.77 -10.55
CA VAL A 649 -44.66 9.06 -10.58
C VAL A 649 -44.07 9.27 -11.96
N GLU A 650 -44.49 10.30 -12.65
CA GLU A 650 -43.90 10.69 -13.93
C GLU A 650 -42.68 11.58 -13.69
N CYS A 651 -41.51 11.19 -14.17
CA CYS A 651 -40.29 11.98 -14.11
C CYS A 651 -39.55 11.94 -15.45
N ASN A 652 -39.30 13.09 -16.03
CA ASN A 652 -38.64 13.26 -17.34
C ASN A 652 -39.28 12.43 -18.48
N GLY A 653 -40.62 12.33 -18.50
CA GLY A 653 -41.35 11.57 -19.51
C GLY A 653 -41.31 10.05 -19.34
N LYS A 654 -40.83 9.56 -18.19
CA LYS A 654 -40.87 8.15 -17.79
C LYS A 654 -41.80 8.00 -16.58
N ILE A 655 -42.58 6.95 -16.58
CA ILE A 655 -43.45 6.59 -15.46
C ILE A 655 -42.70 5.57 -14.59
N TYR A 656 -42.58 5.88 -13.33
CA TYR A 656 -42.01 5.00 -12.28
C TYR A 656 -43.16 4.58 -11.38
N LYS A 657 -43.15 3.30 -11.00
CA LYS A 657 -44.15 2.76 -10.09
C LYS A 657 -43.53 2.50 -8.74
N TYR A 658 -44.11 3.06 -7.71
CA TYR A 658 -43.69 2.88 -6.30
C TYR A 658 -44.86 2.37 -5.48
N LEU A 659 -44.55 1.57 -4.48
CA LEU A 659 -45.53 1.32 -3.41
C LEU A 659 -45.56 2.55 -2.51
N GLY A 660 -46.73 2.93 -1.98
CA GLY A 660 -46.90 4.22 -1.28
C GLY A 660 -45.92 4.50 -0.14
N GLY A 661 -45.47 3.45 0.56
CA GLY A 661 -44.44 3.56 1.61
C GLY A 661 -42.98 3.57 1.11
N GLU A 662 -42.71 3.32 -0.19
CA GLU A 662 -41.35 3.33 -0.71
C GLU A 662 -40.70 4.72 -0.61
N LEU A 663 -39.46 4.76 -0.20
CA LEU A 663 -38.75 6.02 -0.05
C LEU A 663 -38.12 6.44 -1.38
N VAL A 664 -38.58 7.56 -1.90
CA VAL A 664 -38.04 8.19 -3.12
C VAL A 664 -37.03 9.25 -2.73
N ASN A 665 -35.82 9.22 -3.31
CA ASN A 665 -34.79 10.19 -3.07
C ASN A 665 -35.11 11.50 -3.80
N THR A 666 -35.34 12.56 -3.05
CA THR A 666 -35.70 13.88 -3.57
C THR A 666 -34.74 14.96 -3.07
N GLN A 667 -34.86 16.19 -3.59
CA GLN A 667 -34.12 17.34 -3.07
C GLN A 667 -34.40 17.64 -1.58
N ARG A 668 -35.50 17.13 -1.02
CA ARG A 668 -35.86 17.21 0.40
C ARG A 668 -35.32 16.01 1.22
N GLY A 669 -34.64 15.07 0.59
CA GLY A 669 -34.20 13.79 1.18
C GLY A 669 -35.11 12.63 0.76
N PHE A 670 -35.01 11.50 1.50
CA PHE A 670 -35.86 10.34 1.24
C PHE A 670 -37.29 10.57 1.76
N ILE A 671 -38.25 10.56 0.86
CA ILE A 671 -39.67 10.80 1.15
C ILE A 671 -40.49 9.58 0.69
N PRO A 672 -41.46 9.10 1.49
CA PRO A 672 -42.39 8.08 1.02
C PRO A 672 -43.09 8.50 -0.27
N ALA A 673 -43.27 7.60 -1.22
CA ALA A 673 -43.83 7.91 -2.51
C ALA A 673 -45.25 8.55 -2.39
N GLN A 674 -46.02 8.16 -1.41
CA GLN A 674 -47.34 8.75 -1.10
C GLN A 674 -47.29 10.22 -0.63
N ASP A 675 -46.13 10.67 -0.16
CA ASP A 675 -45.94 12.04 0.34
C ASP A 675 -45.22 12.94 -0.68
N LEU A 676 -44.98 12.44 -1.91
CA LEU A 676 -44.45 13.22 -3.02
C LEU A 676 -45.42 14.28 -3.46
N THR A 677 -44.91 15.43 -3.84
CA THR A 677 -45.64 16.55 -4.40
C THR A 677 -45.06 16.91 -5.77
N GLU A 678 -45.82 17.68 -6.58
CA GLU A 678 -45.37 18.18 -7.89
C GLU A 678 -44.05 19.04 -7.78
N GLU A 679 -43.74 19.55 -6.58
CA GLU A 679 -42.55 20.36 -6.34
C GLU A 679 -41.33 19.49 -6.07
N ASP A 680 -41.45 18.19 -5.91
CA ASP A 680 -40.35 17.30 -5.61
C ASP A 680 -39.56 16.94 -6.86
N THR A 681 -38.24 17.12 -6.77
CA THR A 681 -37.31 16.69 -7.79
C THR A 681 -36.70 15.37 -7.37
N ILE A 682 -36.95 14.31 -8.12
CA ILE A 682 -36.38 13.00 -7.89
C ILE A 682 -34.88 13.03 -8.26
N ILE A 683 -34.04 12.56 -7.34
CA ILE A 683 -32.61 12.47 -7.54
C ILE A 683 -32.30 10.99 -7.74
N GLY A 684 -31.99 10.61 -8.99
CA GLY A 684 -31.60 9.25 -9.38
C GLY A 684 -30.17 8.87 -8.96
#